data_1fcd4672ae4b8ab3305ce56e1ff00d08
#
_entry.id   1fcd4672ae4b8ab3305ce56e1ff00d08
#
_cell.length_a   1.000
_cell.length_b   1.000
_cell.length_c   1.000
_cell.angle_alpha   90.00
_cell.angle_beta   90.00
_cell.angle_gamma   90.00
#
_symmetry.space_group_name_H-M   'P 1'
#
loop_
_entity.id
_entity.type
_entity.pdbx_description
1 polymer ?
#
loop_
_entity_poly.entity_id
_entity_poly.type
_entity_poly.pdbx_seq_one_letter_code
_entity_poly.pdbx_strand_id
1 'polypeptide(L)'
;MQTQSDFLSSLQHQAHQSFQRIGVVIQGEASWQNALMSEFHKTQRHQRWFSVGDFGLKNVSSVSSKQGHMLLGRECDVLLFDARNGFDANSFTAALGSLVGGGFLIVITEPRQTANFSQQWMHKQWEKLVVIEQDKPLPTAPDIKQAEKESHYTEQEHAISLIEKVVTGHRKRPLILTADRGRGKTSALGIACANLLKQKPLRILITAPSIKAVEPVYQHALRLLPNAQRIRKDRLESGQGAIQFIAPDELLSSRPECDLLLVDEAAAIPVPMLKSITEHYHRLVFSTTVHGYEGCGRGFTIKFVDWLQKQRSGMKTWHMTQPIRWSMNDALESWLYDAFLLDAELTHHQLNQVDSISLSKADKNNLISQPSLLRECFALLVNAHYQTSPNDLIHLLQDDNSQLYFAKQDNAVVGVILAVEEGGLDVELVEEIQLGKRRPKGHLAPVTIANHLGFPNVANLSTLRVMRIAVHPELQGRGIGQKMLQQLDQMAAKHIAYLSTSFGATEELLYFWLQSNFRAIRLGSMRDAASGCYSVLMVKPCDSQQTAWVDESQTLFEEMLSNNVADVYPKLEASIFRALLPQPLGMSPLHPAKLLLIECYADGGNSYESVSAWLQQWLLNLGLNSASDLMISKLFLNRSWTECAQQFGLPGRRQVEQQLRDEVRHIWNDLHCKH
;
A
#
# COMPACT_ATOMS: atom_id res chain seq x y z
N MET A 1 -27.13 -37.33 3.19
CA MET A 1 -26.88 -36.52 1.98
C MET A 1 -28.12 -35.81 1.47
N GLN A 2 -29.22 -36.52 1.16
CA GLN A 2 -30.45 -35.88 0.68
C GLN A 2 -30.95 -34.79 1.64
N THR A 3 -31.10 -35.09 2.92
CA THR A 3 -31.55 -34.15 3.95
C THR A 3 -30.62 -32.90 4.06
N GLN A 4 -29.31 -33.05 3.86
CA GLN A 4 -28.34 -31.95 3.88
C GLN A 4 -28.44 -31.08 2.63
N SER A 5 -28.64 -31.71 1.45
CA SER A 5 -28.88 -31.00 0.19
C SER A 5 -30.18 -30.22 0.21
N ASP A 6 -31.26 -30.81 0.81
CA ASP A 6 -32.55 -30.13 1.00
C ASP A 6 -32.43 -28.93 1.95
N PHE A 7 -31.62 -29.08 3.02
CA PHE A 7 -31.34 -27.98 3.93
C PHE A 7 -30.58 -26.84 3.24
N LEU A 8 -29.53 -27.14 2.44
CA LEU A 8 -28.83 -26.14 1.63
C LEU A 8 -29.76 -25.41 0.66
N SER A 9 -30.68 -26.15 0.02
CA SER A 9 -31.67 -25.58 -0.89
C SER A 9 -32.66 -24.66 -0.17
N SER A 10 -33.05 -24.99 1.05
CA SER A 10 -33.92 -24.15 1.90
C SER A 10 -33.21 -22.84 2.30
N LEU A 11 -31.94 -22.91 2.73
CA LEU A 11 -31.15 -21.72 3.06
C LEU A 11 -30.98 -20.80 1.85
N GLN A 12 -30.74 -21.39 0.68
CA GLN A 12 -30.60 -20.61 -0.54
C GLN A 12 -31.91 -19.91 -0.94
N HIS A 13 -33.05 -20.57 -0.74
CA HIS A 13 -34.36 -19.96 -0.96
C HIS A 13 -34.55 -18.75 -0.02
N GLN A 14 -34.17 -18.86 1.25
CA GLN A 14 -34.21 -17.74 2.21
C GLN A 14 -33.30 -16.60 1.77
N ALA A 15 -32.07 -16.89 1.29
CA ALA A 15 -31.14 -15.88 0.76
C ALA A 15 -31.79 -15.09 -0.39
N HIS A 16 -32.42 -15.78 -1.35
CA HIS A 16 -33.11 -15.14 -2.48
C HIS A 16 -34.28 -14.26 -2.05
N GLN A 17 -35.10 -14.70 -1.09
CA GLN A 17 -36.23 -13.92 -0.62
C GLN A 17 -35.82 -12.64 0.11
N SER A 18 -34.70 -12.69 0.83
CA SER A 18 -34.19 -11.55 1.62
C SER A 18 -33.21 -10.66 0.85
N PHE A 19 -32.78 -11.07 -0.35
CA PHE A 19 -31.70 -10.43 -1.10
C PHE A 19 -30.39 -10.31 -0.30
N GLN A 20 -30.20 -11.16 0.72
CA GLN A 20 -28.99 -11.27 1.52
C GLN A 20 -28.14 -12.43 1.03
N ARG A 21 -26.83 -12.40 1.33
CA ARG A 21 -25.91 -13.50 1.05
C ARG A 21 -25.76 -14.37 2.30
N ILE A 22 -25.74 -15.67 2.13
CA ILE A 22 -25.56 -16.63 3.22
C ILE A 22 -24.22 -17.37 3.03
N GLY A 23 -23.48 -17.53 4.13
CA GLY A 23 -22.26 -18.33 4.18
C GLY A 23 -22.50 -19.66 4.89
N VAL A 24 -22.03 -20.74 4.28
CA VAL A 24 -22.06 -22.10 4.84
C VAL A 24 -20.66 -22.69 4.82
N VAL A 25 -20.31 -23.38 5.90
CA VAL A 25 -19.05 -24.12 6.02
C VAL A 25 -19.37 -25.61 6.06
N ILE A 26 -18.71 -26.41 5.24
CA ILE A 26 -18.90 -27.87 5.17
C ILE A 26 -17.64 -28.55 5.68
N GLN A 27 -17.76 -29.30 6.76
CA GLN A 27 -16.67 -30.00 7.45
C GLN A 27 -16.89 -31.51 7.42
N GLY A 28 -15.91 -32.25 6.91
CA GLY A 28 -15.98 -33.73 6.84
C GLY A 28 -14.90 -34.27 5.91
N GLU A 29 -15.02 -35.54 5.58
CA GLU A 29 -14.14 -36.22 4.64
C GLU A 29 -14.34 -35.71 3.21
N ALA A 30 -13.27 -35.61 2.44
CA ALA A 30 -13.31 -35.10 1.06
C ALA A 30 -14.28 -35.84 0.15
N SER A 31 -14.41 -37.16 0.31
CA SER A 31 -15.36 -37.99 -0.45
C SER A 31 -16.81 -37.57 -0.18
N TRP A 32 -17.17 -37.39 1.07
CA TRP A 32 -18.51 -36.98 1.48
C TRP A 32 -18.81 -35.54 1.03
N GLN A 33 -17.84 -34.59 1.24
CA GLN A 33 -17.97 -33.20 0.80
C GLN A 33 -18.24 -33.13 -0.72
N ASN A 34 -17.43 -33.83 -1.52
CA ASN A 34 -17.59 -33.83 -2.98
C ASN A 34 -18.92 -34.43 -3.42
N ALA A 35 -19.39 -35.51 -2.75
CA ALA A 35 -20.68 -36.13 -3.03
C ALA A 35 -21.84 -35.17 -2.69
N LEU A 36 -21.78 -34.47 -1.54
CA LEU A 36 -22.78 -33.47 -1.14
C LEU A 36 -22.83 -32.30 -2.13
N MET A 37 -21.64 -31.78 -2.56
CA MET A 37 -21.58 -30.70 -3.55
C MET A 37 -22.13 -31.13 -4.91
N SER A 38 -21.82 -32.34 -5.33
CA SER A 38 -22.37 -32.89 -6.59
C SER A 38 -23.89 -33.02 -6.55
N GLU A 39 -24.45 -33.44 -5.43
CA GLU A 39 -25.89 -33.56 -5.25
C GLU A 39 -26.58 -32.19 -5.23
N PHE A 40 -26.05 -31.24 -4.42
CA PHE A 40 -26.57 -29.89 -4.37
C PHE A 40 -26.46 -29.16 -5.71
N HIS A 41 -25.35 -29.30 -6.44
CA HIS A 41 -25.17 -28.70 -7.77
C HIS A 41 -26.19 -29.20 -8.79
N LYS A 42 -26.60 -30.49 -8.72
CA LYS A 42 -27.64 -31.05 -9.62
C LYS A 42 -28.99 -30.33 -9.42
N THR A 43 -29.34 -29.95 -8.22
CA THR A 43 -30.60 -29.22 -7.91
C THR A 43 -30.58 -27.78 -8.36
N GLN A 44 -29.39 -27.18 -8.55
CA GLN A 44 -29.17 -25.75 -8.81
C GLN A 44 -28.48 -25.48 -10.16
N ARG A 45 -28.68 -26.33 -11.18
CA ARG A 45 -27.99 -26.25 -12.49
C ARG A 45 -28.21 -24.95 -13.28
N HIS A 46 -29.27 -24.23 -13.02
CA HIS A 46 -29.61 -22.98 -13.71
C HIS A 46 -28.89 -21.73 -13.12
N GLN A 47 -28.20 -21.90 -12.02
CA GLN A 47 -27.46 -20.80 -11.36
C GLN A 47 -26.03 -20.66 -11.89
N ARG A 48 -25.45 -19.47 -11.72
CA ARG A 48 -24.07 -19.15 -12.08
C ARG A 48 -23.16 -19.57 -10.93
N TRP A 49 -22.38 -20.62 -11.15
CA TRP A 49 -21.45 -21.16 -10.18
C TRP A 49 -20.01 -20.71 -10.45
N PHE A 50 -19.35 -20.19 -9.44
CA PHE A 50 -17.91 -19.99 -9.43
C PHE A 50 -17.26 -20.88 -8.38
N SER A 51 -16.02 -21.34 -8.67
CA SER A 51 -15.22 -22.03 -7.68
C SER A 51 -13.79 -21.51 -7.61
N VAL A 52 -13.27 -21.43 -6.39
CA VAL A 52 -11.85 -21.27 -6.11
C VAL A 52 -11.38 -22.62 -5.60
N GLY A 53 -10.65 -23.33 -6.43
CA GLY A 53 -10.35 -24.76 -6.29
C GLY A 53 -11.09 -25.61 -7.34
N ASP A 54 -10.61 -26.83 -7.53
CA ASP A 54 -11.20 -27.78 -8.49
C ASP A 54 -12.06 -28.81 -7.76
N PHE A 55 -13.33 -28.85 -8.08
CA PHE A 55 -14.33 -29.80 -7.53
C PHE A 55 -14.85 -30.79 -8.57
N GLY A 56 -14.33 -30.75 -9.80
CA GLY A 56 -14.78 -31.62 -10.89
C GLY A 56 -16.24 -31.40 -11.32
N LEU A 57 -16.87 -30.29 -10.96
CA LEU A 57 -18.26 -29.95 -11.29
C LEU A 57 -18.37 -29.39 -12.72
N LYS A 58 -19.38 -29.83 -13.47
CA LYS A 58 -19.63 -29.33 -14.85
C LYS A 58 -20.29 -27.95 -14.82
N ASN A 59 -19.96 -27.09 -15.79
CA ASN A 59 -20.54 -25.73 -15.94
C ASN A 59 -20.25 -24.80 -14.76
N VAL A 60 -19.10 -24.96 -14.08
CA VAL A 60 -18.61 -24.08 -13.03
C VAL A 60 -17.39 -23.34 -13.55
N SER A 61 -17.35 -22.01 -13.34
CA SER A 61 -16.16 -21.21 -13.67
C SER A 61 -15.14 -21.35 -12.54
N SER A 62 -14.12 -22.19 -12.75
CA SER A 62 -13.12 -22.53 -11.75
C SER A 62 -11.85 -21.69 -11.92
N VAL A 63 -11.24 -21.27 -10.80
CA VAL A 63 -9.91 -20.65 -10.73
C VAL A 63 -9.08 -21.34 -9.64
N SER A 64 -7.75 -21.24 -9.72
CA SER A 64 -6.88 -21.80 -8.68
C SER A 64 -7.00 -21.06 -7.35
N SER A 65 -6.55 -21.69 -6.26
CA SER A 65 -6.66 -21.16 -4.87
C SER A 65 -6.14 -19.73 -4.69
N LYS A 66 -5.16 -19.29 -5.47
CA LYS A 66 -4.56 -17.92 -5.40
C LYS A 66 -5.09 -16.95 -6.46
N GLN A 67 -6.06 -17.36 -7.28
CA GLN A 67 -6.53 -16.60 -8.44
C GLN A 67 -7.97 -16.07 -8.30
N GLY A 68 -8.51 -15.97 -7.09
CA GLY A 68 -9.85 -15.44 -6.86
C GLY A 68 -10.08 -14.02 -7.43
N HIS A 69 -9.01 -13.22 -7.54
CA HIS A 69 -9.06 -11.92 -8.19
C HIS A 69 -9.46 -11.96 -9.68
N MET A 70 -9.30 -13.10 -10.37
CA MET A 70 -9.74 -13.26 -11.75
C MET A 70 -11.27 -13.31 -11.90
N LEU A 71 -11.99 -13.52 -10.81
CA LEU A 71 -13.45 -13.49 -10.75
C LEU A 71 -14.01 -12.06 -10.58
N LEU A 72 -13.15 -11.07 -10.35
CA LEU A 72 -13.54 -9.67 -10.19
C LEU A 72 -14.22 -9.13 -11.45
N GLY A 73 -15.26 -8.33 -11.25
CA GLY A 73 -16.06 -7.76 -12.34
C GLY A 73 -17.08 -8.74 -12.94
N ARG A 74 -17.10 -10.00 -12.48
CA ARG A 74 -18.11 -11.01 -12.85
C ARG A 74 -19.05 -11.24 -11.67
N GLU A 75 -20.18 -11.88 -11.91
CA GLU A 75 -21.22 -12.15 -10.92
C GLU A 75 -21.56 -13.63 -10.87
N CYS A 76 -21.73 -14.15 -9.67
CA CYS A 76 -22.20 -15.53 -9.43
C CYS A 76 -23.30 -15.57 -8.38
N ASP A 77 -24.11 -16.61 -8.45
CA ASP A 77 -25.18 -16.90 -7.49
C ASP A 77 -24.69 -17.88 -6.41
N VAL A 78 -23.69 -18.72 -6.75
CA VAL A 78 -23.03 -19.64 -5.81
C VAL A 78 -21.52 -19.52 -5.96
N LEU A 79 -20.83 -19.30 -4.85
CA LEU A 79 -19.36 -19.32 -4.76
C LEU A 79 -18.92 -20.50 -3.90
N LEU A 80 -18.18 -21.42 -4.49
CA LEU A 80 -17.56 -22.56 -3.81
C LEU A 80 -16.09 -22.30 -3.58
N PHE A 81 -15.63 -22.37 -2.33
CA PHE A 81 -14.24 -22.11 -1.96
C PHE A 81 -13.61 -23.31 -1.26
N ASP A 82 -12.51 -23.81 -1.82
CA ASP A 82 -11.73 -24.90 -1.24
C ASP A 82 -10.66 -24.37 -0.29
N ALA A 83 -10.85 -24.54 1.00
CA ALA A 83 -9.91 -24.16 2.06
C ALA A 83 -9.13 -25.37 2.63
N ARG A 84 -9.23 -26.56 2.05
CA ARG A 84 -8.56 -27.78 2.55
C ARG A 84 -7.04 -27.74 2.36
N ASN A 85 -6.58 -27.25 1.22
CA ASN A 85 -5.16 -27.27 0.82
C ASN A 85 -4.48 -25.91 1.01
N GLY A 86 -4.82 -25.18 2.05
CA GLY A 86 -4.34 -23.83 2.33
C GLY A 86 -5.39 -22.75 2.05
N PHE A 87 -5.21 -21.61 2.67
CA PHE A 87 -6.14 -20.48 2.62
C PHE A 87 -5.42 -19.20 2.19
N ASP A 88 -5.82 -18.64 1.07
CA ASP A 88 -5.38 -17.31 0.61
C ASP A 88 -6.50 -16.31 0.82
N ALA A 89 -6.33 -15.43 1.83
CA ALA A 89 -7.35 -14.47 2.22
C ALA A 89 -7.64 -13.43 1.14
N ASN A 90 -6.64 -13.02 0.37
CA ASN A 90 -6.82 -12.08 -0.74
C ASN A 90 -7.65 -12.72 -1.86
N SER A 91 -7.37 -13.96 -2.20
CA SER A 91 -8.14 -14.73 -3.19
C SER A 91 -9.59 -14.94 -2.74
N PHE A 92 -9.77 -15.29 -1.45
CA PHE A 92 -11.09 -15.50 -0.85
C PHE A 92 -11.95 -14.22 -0.89
N THR A 93 -11.40 -13.12 -0.35
CA THR A 93 -12.13 -11.85 -0.25
C THR A 93 -12.41 -11.24 -1.63
N ALA A 94 -11.49 -11.43 -2.58
CA ALA A 94 -11.69 -11.03 -3.97
C ALA A 94 -12.82 -11.82 -4.63
N ALA A 95 -12.80 -13.16 -4.53
CA ALA A 95 -13.83 -14.02 -5.08
C ALA A 95 -15.21 -13.74 -4.47
N LEU A 96 -15.27 -13.52 -3.14
CA LEU A 96 -16.52 -13.20 -2.44
C LEU A 96 -17.19 -11.91 -2.96
N GLY A 97 -16.39 -10.97 -3.48
CA GLY A 97 -16.89 -9.77 -4.15
C GLY A 97 -17.67 -10.04 -5.44
N SER A 98 -17.63 -11.25 -6.03
CA SER A 98 -18.43 -11.65 -7.18
C SER A 98 -19.81 -12.18 -6.80
N LEU A 99 -20.05 -12.54 -5.54
CA LEU A 99 -21.31 -13.08 -5.06
C LEU A 99 -22.38 -11.99 -4.93
N VAL A 100 -23.51 -12.17 -5.60
CA VAL A 100 -24.62 -11.20 -5.60
C VAL A 100 -25.61 -11.43 -4.45
N GLY A 101 -26.51 -10.49 -4.22
CA GLY A 101 -27.60 -10.62 -3.26
C GLY A 101 -28.48 -11.82 -3.56
N GLY A 102 -28.88 -12.54 -2.53
CA GLY A 102 -29.51 -13.87 -2.66
C GLY A 102 -28.52 -14.99 -2.93
N GLY A 103 -27.21 -14.66 -3.01
CA GLY A 103 -26.16 -15.62 -3.33
C GLY A 103 -25.70 -16.43 -2.11
N PHE A 104 -24.98 -17.53 -2.42
CA PHE A 104 -24.63 -18.57 -1.48
C PHE A 104 -23.12 -18.85 -1.48
N LEU A 105 -22.44 -18.55 -0.38
CA LEU A 105 -21.05 -18.94 -0.18
C LEU A 105 -20.98 -20.31 0.46
N ILE A 106 -20.20 -21.21 -0.12
CA ILE A 106 -19.89 -22.52 0.46
C ILE A 106 -18.38 -22.63 0.63
N VAL A 107 -17.91 -22.79 1.87
CA VAL A 107 -16.52 -23.02 2.21
C VAL A 107 -16.32 -24.48 2.58
N ILE A 108 -15.43 -25.16 1.90
CA ILE A 108 -15.06 -26.55 2.17
C ILE A 108 -13.79 -26.56 3.02
N THR A 109 -13.87 -27.17 4.21
CA THR A 109 -12.75 -27.23 5.15
C THR A 109 -12.53 -28.64 5.66
N GLU A 110 -11.30 -28.93 6.12
CA GLU A 110 -11.02 -30.17 6.84
C GLU A 110 -11.52 -30.09 8.28
N PRO A 111 -11.79 -31.27 8.90
CA PRO A 111 -12.02 -31.36 10.35
C PRO A 111 -10.85 -30.77 11.13
N ARG A 112 -11.10 -30.26 12.34
CA ARG A 112 -10.10 -29.66 13.22
C ARG A 112 -8.89 -30.60 13.42
N GLN A 113 -7.73 -30.23 12.88
CA GLN A 113 -6.42 -30.75 13.25
C GLN A 113 -5.70 -29.71 14.12
N THR A 114 -4.52 -30.05 14.67
CA THR A 114 -3.64 -29.10 15.40
C THR A 114 -3.36 -27.88 14.54
N ALA A 115 -4.14 -26.82 14.78
CA ALA A 115 -4.17 -25.66 13.91
C ALA A 115 -3.13 -24.61 14.38
N ASN A 116 -2.40 -24.02 13.46
CA ASN A 116 -1.62 -22.81 13.73
C ASN A 116 -2.56 -21.63 14.08
N PHE A 117 -2.01 -20.52 14.55
CA PHE A 117 -2.81 -19.38 15.03
C PHE A 117 -3.73 -18.78 13.95
N SER A 118 -3.31 -18.74 12.69
CA SER A 118 -4.19 -18.25 11.62
C SER A 118 -5.37 -19.19 11.36
N GLN A 119 -5.15 -20.50 11.43
CA GLN A 119 -6.22 -21.50 11.30
C GLN A 119 -7.17 -21.43 12.51
N GLN A 120 -6.66 -21.26 13.74
CA GLN A 120 -7.49 -21.07 14.93
C GLN A 120 -8.36 -19.81 14.81
N TRP A 121 -7.79 -18.69 14.32
CA TRP A 121 -8.54 -17.49 14.01
C TRP A 121 -9.65 -17.74 13.00
N MET A 122 -9.33 -18.35 11.86
CA MET A 122 -10.31 -18.63 10.81
C MET A 122 -11.40 -19.62 11.27
N HIS A 123 -11.05 -20.64 12.06
CA HIS A 123 -12.06 -21.53 12.63
C HIS A 123 -13.08 -20.78 13.51
N LYS A 124 -12.62 -19.88 14.39
CA LYS A 124 -13.51 -19.03 15.17
C LYS A 124 -14.40 -18.14 14.29
N GLN A 125 -13.90 -17.67 13.15
CA GLN A 125 -14.72 -16.87 12.24
C GLN A 125 -15.73 -17.75 11.49
N TRP A 126 -15.35 -18.95 11.05
CA TRP A 126 -16.26 -19.86 10.37
C TRP A 126 -17.37 -20.39 11.27
N GLU A 127 -17.13 -20.55 12.59
CA GLU A 127 -18.18 -20.89 13.55
C GLU A 127 -19.32 -19.87 13.63
N LYS A 128 -19.10 -18.65 13.15
CA LYS A 128 -20.16 -17.61 13.03
C LYS A 128 -21.04 -17.77 11.79
N LEU A 129 -20.68 -18.65 10.87
CA LEU A 129 -21.48 -19.03 9.70
C LEU A 129 -22.29 -20.29 9.99
N VAL A 130 -23.10 -20.72 9.02
CA VAL A 130 -23.83 -21.99 9.14
C VAL A 130 -22.86 -23.16 8.93
N VAL A 131 -22.58 -23.94 9.95
CA VAL A 131 -21.63 -25.06 9.88
C VAL A 131 -22.37 -26.38 9.75
N ILE A 132 -22.11 -27.11 8.67
CA ILE A 132 -22.60 -28.47 8.43
C ILE A 132 -21.42 -29.43 8.59
N GLU A 133 -21.48 -30.29 9.59
CA GLU A 133 -20.48 -31.30 9.87
C GLU A 133 -20.99 -32.68 9.47
N GLN A 134 -20.06 -33.51 8.95
CA GLN A 134 -20.39 -34.92 8.63
C GLN A 134 -20.85 -35.65 9.90
N ASP A 135 -21.89 -36.47 9.76
CA ASP A 135 -22.47 -37.32 10.83
C ASP A 135 -22.97 -36.56 12.08
N LYS A 136 -23.11 -35.22 11.98
CA LYS A 136 -23.76 -34.41 13.04
C LYS A 136 -25.13 -33.92 12.63
N PRO A 137 -26.00 -33.58 13.61
CA PRO A 137 -27.31 -32.97 13.33
C PRO A 137 -27.14 -31.67 12.55
N LEU A 138 -28.12 -31.35 11.69
CA LEU A 138 -28.15 -30.10 10.96
C LEU A 138 -28.28 -28.90 11.93
N PRO A 139 -27.58 -27.80 11.68
CA PRO A 139 -27.71 -26.59 12.48
C PRO A 139 -29.08 -25.93 12.27
N THR A 140 -29.47 -25.06 13.19
CA THR A 140 -30.66 -24.22 13.02
C THR A 140 -30.42 -23.21 11.90
N ALA A 141 -31.38 -23.02 11.00
CA ALA A 141 -31.32 -21.98 9.99
C ALA A 141 -31.24 -20.58 10.66
N PRO A 142 -30.43 -19.66 10.16
CA PRO A 142 -30.36 -18.31 10.68
C PRO A 142 -31.69 -17.57 10.46
N ASP A 143 -32.08 -16.74 11.43
CA ASP A 143 -33.21 -15.82 11.27
C ASP A 143 -32.82 -14.63 10.40
N ILE A 144 -33.24 -14.66 9.14
CA ILE A 144 -32.89 -13.63 8.16
C ILE A 144 -34.07 -12.68 8.01
N LYS A 145 -33.91 -11.45 8.46
CA LYS A 145 -34.92 -10.42 8.26
C LYS A 145 -35.10 -10.10 6.77
N GLN A 146 -36.35 -10.03 6.32
CA GLN A 146 -36.64 -9.61 4.95
C GLN A 146 -36.12 -8.19 4.69
N ALA A 147 -35.54 -7.98 3.51
CA ALA A 147 -35.08 -6.66 3.09
C ALA A 147 -36.28 -5.71 2.98
N GLU A 148 -36.17 -4.53 3.58
CA GLU A 148 -37.09 -3.44 3.30
C GLU A 148 -36.92 -3.01 1.83
N LYS A 149 -38.04 -2.82 1.14
CA LYS A 149 -38.05 -2.35 -0.27
C LYS A 149 -37.75 -0.85 -0.36
N GLU A 150 -36.59 -0.41 0.10
CA GLU A 150 -36.12 0.93 -0.17
C GLU A 150 -35.49 1.02 -1.56
N SER A 151 -35.51 2.23 -2.16
CA SER A 151 -34.85 2.52 -3.44
C SER A 151 -33.34 2.31 -3.30
N HIS A 152 -32.80 1.21 -3.86
CA HIS A 152 -31.39 0.81 -3.76
C HIS A 152 -30.41 1.75 -4.52
N TYR A 153 -30.88 2.86 -5.13
CA TYR A 153 -30.07 3.68 -6.02
C TYR A 153 -29.95 5.16 -5.63
N THR A 154 -30.56 5.57 -4.52
CA THR A 154 -30.63 7.00 -4.14
C THR A 154 -29.23 7.66 -4.00
N GLU A 155 -28.31 6.98 -3.32
CA GLU A 155 -26.94 7.50 -3.17
C GLU A 155 -26.16 7.47 -4.47
N GLN A 156 -26.40 6.47 -5.33
CA GLN A 156 -25.77 6.38 -6.65
C GLN A 156 -26.29 7.49 -7.58
N GLU A 157 -27.58 7.78 -7.57
CA GLU A 157 -28.20 8.88 -8.34
C GLU A 157 -27.63 10.23 -7.89
N HIS A 158 -27.45 10.42 -6.60
CA HIS A 158 -26.79 11.61 -6.06
C HIS A 158 -25.33 11.72 -6.54
N ALA A 159 -24.56 10.61 -6.50
CA ALA A 159 -23.19 10.56 -6.99
C ALA A 159 -23.12 10.94 -8.49
N ILE A 160 -24.03 10.40 -9.32
CA ILE A 160 -24.16 10.76 -10.75
C ILE A 160 -24.37 12.26 -10.90
N SER A 161 -25.32 12.84 -10.17
CA SER A 161 -25.58 14.29 -10.19
C SER A 161 -24.34 15.11 -9.80
N LEU A 162 -23.56 14.67 -8.82
CA LEU A 162 -22.32 15.34 -8.42
C LEU A 162 -21.24 15.27 -9.50
N ILE A 163 -21.09 14.12 -10.19
CA ILE A 163 -20.15 13.95 -11.31
C ILE A 163 -20.52 14.91 -12.45
N GLU A 164 -21.80 14.98 -12.83
CA GLU A 164 -22.28 15.88 -13.86
C GLU A 164 -22.02 17.36 -13.51
N LYS A 165 -22.14 17.72 -12.23
CA LYS A 165 -21.82 19.07 -11.71
C LYS A 165 -20.34 19.44 -11.83
N VAL A 166 -19.41 18.49 -11.92
CA VAL A 166 -17.99 18.80 -12.19
C VAL A 166 -17.81 19.40 -13.59
N VAL A 167 -18.61 18.98 -14.55
CA VAL A 167 -18.58 19.50 -15.94
C VAL A 167 -19.32 20.82 -16.06
N THR A 168 -20.53 20.91 -15.50
CA THR A 168 -21.42 22.07 -15.63
C THR A 168 -21.07 23.21 -14.68
N GLY A 169 -20.36 22.94 -13.61
CA GLY A 169 -19.97 23.92 -12.60
C GLY A 169 -18.63 24.62 -12.88
N HIS A 170 -18.14 25.32 -11.87
CA HIS A 170 -16.84 26.02 -11.94
C HIS A 170 -15.67 25.05 -12.08
N ARG A 171 -14.65 25.43 -12.85
CA ARG A 171 -13.39 24.70 -12.97
C ARG A 171 -12.66 24.65 -11.63
N LYS A 172 -11.75 23.68 -11.47
CA LYS A 172 -10.92 23.49 -10.27
C LYS A 172 -11.69 23.12 -8.98
N ARG A 173 -12.87 22.50 -9.13
CA ARG A 173 -13.66 21.94 -8.03
C ARG A 173 -13.78 20.43 -8.24
N PRO A 174 -12.72 19.66 -7.91
CA PRO A 174 -12.75 18.22 -8.08
C PRO A 174 -13.76 17.56 -7.14
N LEU A 175 -14.24 16.39 -7.55
CA LEU A 175 -15.07 15.50 -6.73
C LEU A 175 -14.24 14.31 -6.29
N ILE A 176 -14.32 13.96 -5.01
CA ILE A 176 -13.85 12.68 -4.46
C ILE A 176 -15.07 11.84 -4.16
N LEU A 177 -15.16 10.69 -4.80
CA LEU A 177 -16.20 9.69 -4.61
C LEU A 177 -15.59 8.48 -3.91
N THR A 178 -15.98 8.25 -2.68
CA THR A 178 -15.53 7.09 -1.90
C THR A 178 -16.70 6.16 -1.62
N ALA A 179 -16.44 4.88 -1.54
CA ALA A 179 -17.42 3.90 -1.08
C ALA A 179 -16.73 2.57 -0.77
N ASP A 180 -17.43 1.72 -0.07
CA ASP A 180 -17.03 0.32 0.01
C ASP A 180 -17.33 -0.42 -1.28
N ARG A 181 -16.89 -1.66 -1.36
CA ARG A 181 -17.15 -2.48 -2.53
C ARG A 181 -18.65 -2.79 -2.67
N GLY A 182 -19.11 -2.92 -3.94
CA GLY A 182 -20.51 -3.26 -4.23
C GLY A 182 -21.50 -2.08 -4.16
N ARG A 183 -20.99 -0.84 -3.95
CA ARG A 183 -21.81 0.40 -3.90
C ARG A 183 -21.99 1.05 -5.27
N GLY A 184 -21.44 0.49 -6.36
CA GLY A 184 -21.68 0.94 -7.72
C GLY A 184 -20.93 2.20 -8.14
N LYS A 185 -19.76 2.52 -7.57
CA LYS A 185 -18.92 3.66 -7.96
C LYS A 185 -18.66 3.73 -9.47
N THR A 186 -18.02 2.69 -10.01
CA THR A 186 -17.65 2.63 -11.45
C THR A 186 -18.88 2.67 -12.36
N SER A 187 -20.01 2.08 -11.91
CA SER A 187 -21.29 2.19 -12.62
C SER A 187 -21.81 3.63 -12.66
N ALA A 188 -21.71 4.36 -11.53
CA ALA A 188 -22.07 5.77 -11.47
C ALA A 188 -21.24 6.64 -12.43
N LEU A 189 -19.93 6.36 -12.54
CA LEU A 189 -19.06 7.00 -13.54
C LEU A 189 -19.57 6.75 -14.96
N GLY A 190 -19.90 5.51 -15.31
CA GLY A 190 -20.40 5.13 -16.64
C GLY A 190 -21.76 5.77 -16.98
N ILE A 191 -22.69 5.79 -16.03
CA ILE A 191 -24.00 6.42 -16.20
C ILE A 191 -23.86 7.92 -16.36
N ALA A 192 -23.05 8.58 -15.54
CA ALA A 192 -22.78 10.02 -15.66
C ALA A 192 -22.13 10.38 -17.01
N CYS A 193 -21.16 9.59 -17.49
CA CYS A 193 -20.59 9.76 -18.83
C CYS A 193 -21.65 9.69 -19.92
N ALA A 194 -22.55 8.71 -19.87
CA ALA A 194 -23.62 8.58 -20.83
C ALA A 194 -24.58 9.78 -20.80
N ASN A 195 -24.98 10.23 -19.61
CA ASN A 195 -25.85 11.39 -19.46
C ASN A 195 -25.20 12.67 -19.99
N LEU A 196 -23.93 12.89 -19.71
CA LEU A 196 -23.17 14.04 -20.22
C LEU A 196 -23.05 14.01 -21.75
N LEU A 197 -22.76 12.85 -22.35
CA LEU A 197 -22.63 12.69 -23.80
C LEU A 197 -23.97 12.85 -24.54
N LYS A 198 -25.13 12.59 -23.90
CA LYS A 198 -26.45 12.91 -24.44
C LYS A 198 -26.67 14.41 -24.57
N GLN A 199 -26.06 15.20 -23.69
CA GLN A 199 -26.28 16.65 -23.64
C GLN A 199 -25.29 17.41 -24.52
N LYS A 200 -24.03 16.99 -24.60
CA LYS A 200 -22.93 17.66 -25.30
C LYS A 200 -21.89 16.69 -25.82
N PRO A 201 -21.25 16.97 -26.96
CA PRO A 201 -20.12 16.21 -27.46
C PRO A 201 -18.88 16.54 -26.62
N LEU A 202 -18.57 15.70 -25.63
CA LEU A 202 -17.46 15.88 -24.71
C LEU A 202 -16.35 14.85 -24.97
N ARG A 203 -15.11 15.24 -24.73
CA ARG A 203 -13.96 14.35 -24.62
C ARG A 203 -13.76 13.98 -23.15
N ILE A 204 -14.18 12.77 -22.79
CA ILE A 204 -14.05 12.23 -21.44
C ILE A 204 -12.88 11.27 -21.42
N LEU A 205 -11.88 11.53 -20.58
CA LEU A 205 -10.79 10.60 -20.30
C LEU A 205 -11.08 9.85 -19.02
N ILE A 206 -10.68 8.59 -18.99
CA ILE A 206 -10.69 7.78 -17.79
C ILE A 206 -9.34 7.13 -17.61
N THR A 207 -8.79 7.19 -16.39
CA THR A 207 -7.56 6.52 -16.00
C THR A 207 -7.80 5.66 -14.76
N ALA A 208 -7.11 4.53 -14.70
CA ALA A 208 -7.16 3.57 -13.60
C ALA A 208 -5.90 2.68 -13.67
N PRO A 209 -5.58 1.90 -12.63
CA PRO A 209 -4.44 0.97 -12.66
C PRO A 209 -4.50 -0.05 -13.81
N SER A 210 -5.70 -0.41 -14.28
CA SER A 210 -5.87 -1.28 -15.44
C SER A 210 -7.15 -0.96 -16.21
N ILE A 211 -7.14 -1.21 -17.52
CA ILE A 211 -8.32 -1.05 -18.39
C ILE A 211 -9.49 -1.96 -17.96
N LYS A 212 -9.21 -3.10 -17.33
CA LYS A 212 -10.26 -4.01 -16.84
C LYS A 212 -11.12 -3.39 -15.73
N ALA A 213 -10.53 -2.53 -14.90
CA ALA A 213 -11.26 -1.86 -13.83
C ALA A 213 -12.37 -0.95 -14.36
N VAL A 214 -12.18 -0.34 -15.52
CA VAL A 214 -13.13 0.60 -16.12
C VAL A 214 -14.11 -0.03 -17.12
N GLU A 215 -14.07 -1.34 -17.30
CA GLU A 215 -15.00 -2.05 -18.20
C GLU A 215 -16.48 -1.77 -17.92
N PRO A 216 -16.94 -1.67 -16.64
CA PRO A 216 -18.32 -1.30 -16.33
C PRO A 216 -18.71 0.10 -16.86
N VAL A 217 -17.77 1.05 -16.96
CA VAL A 217 -18.03 2.38 -17.52
C VAL A 217 -18.50 2.25 -18.98
N TYR A 218 -17.78 1.46 -19.79
CA TYR A 218 -18.14 1.22 -21.19
C TYR A 218 -19.44 0.46 -21.31
N GLN A 219 -19.69 -0.55 -20.50
CA GLN A 219 -20.93 -1.33 -20.50
C GLN A 219 -22.15 -0.46 -20.22
N HIS A 220 -22.09 0.40 -19.20
CA HIS A 220 -23.19 1.33 -18.89
C HIS A 220 -23.37 2.39 -19.95
N ALA A 221 -22.28 2.93 -20.51
CA ALA A 221 -22.34 3.89 -21.59
C ALA A 221 -22.98 3.31 -22.85
N LEU A 222 -22.58 2.12 -23.27
CA LEU A 222 -23.18 1.42 -24.42
C LEU A 222 -24.67 1.13 -24.21
N ARG A 223 -25.06 0.70 -23.01
CA ARG A 223 -26.48 0.44 -22.68
C ARG A 223 -27.35 1.68 -22.78
N LEU A 224 -26.82 2.84 -22.38
CA LEU A 224 -27.57 4.10 -22.27
C LEU A 224 -27.48 5.00 -23.50
N LEU A 225 -26.52 4.75 -24.39
CA LEU A 225 -26.29 5.53 -25.61
C LEU A 225 -26.54 4.65 -26.86
N PRO A 226 -27.73 4.67 -27.46
CA PRO A 226 -28.09 3.78 -28.58
C PRO A 226 -27.16 3.87 -29.80
N ASN A 227 -26.55 5.03 -30.02
CA ASN A 227 -25.69 5.29 -31.18
C ASN A 227 -24.19 5.22 -30.84
N ALA A 228 -23.82 4.77 -29.61
CA ALA A 228 -22.45 4.65 -29.22
C ALA A 228 -21.82 3.37 -29.79
N GLN A 229 -20.58 3.47 -30.23
CA GLN A 229 -19.81 2.34 -30.73
C GLN A 229 -18.47 2.26 -30.02
N ARG A 230 -18.07 1.05 -29.63
CA ARG A 230 -16.75 0.78 -29.08
C ARG A 230 -15.78 0.53 -30.21
N ILE A 231 -15.03 1.56 -30.60
CA ILE A 231 -14.10 1.51 -31.74
C ILE A 231 -12.84 0.68 -31.40
N ARG A 232 -12.37 0.79 -30.17
CA ARG A 232 -11.23 0.02 -29.62
C ARG A 232 -11.52 -0.39 -28.19
N LYS A 233 -10.69 -1.28 -27.61
CA LYS A 233 -10.82 -1.67 -26.21
C LYS A 233 -10.82 -0.50 -25.25
N ASP A 234 -10.03 0.52 -25.56
CA ASP A 234 -9.80 1.72 -24.76
C ASP A 234 -10.68 2.91 -25.15
N ARG A 235 -11.51 2.80 -26.22
CA ARG A 235 -12.25 3.95 -26.76
C ARG A 235 -13.66 3.62 -27.21
N LEU A 236 -14.60 4.44 -26.73
CA LEU A 236 -16.02 4.46 -27.13
C LEU A 236 -16.34 5.83 -27.70
N GLU A 237 -17.04 5.87 -28.82
CA GLU A 237 -17.50 7.10 -29.48
C GLU A 237 -19.02 7.15 -29.51
N SER A 238 -19.56 8.36 -29.35
CA SER A 238 -21.00 8.68 -29.46
C SER A 238 -21.16 10.04 -30.14
N GLY A 239 -21.50 10.05 -31.41
CA GLY A 239 -21.49 11.27 -32.23
C GLY A 239 -20.08 11.89 -32.32
N GLN A 240 -19.94 13.15 -31.91
CA GLN A 240 -18.64 13.84 -31.83
C GLN A 240 -17.96 13.71 -30.44
N GLY A 241 -18.62 13.07 -29.49
CA GLY A 241 -18.07 12.86 -28.15
C GLY A 241 -17.42 11.48 -28.00
N ALA A 242 -16.55 11.34 -27.03
CA ALA A 242 -15.84 10.07 -26.76
C ALA A 242 -15.53 9.86 -25.28
N ILE A 243 -15.46 8.57 -24.89
CA ILE A 243 -14.85 8.09 -23.64
C ILE A 243 -13.60 7.31 -24.01
N GLN A 244 -12.44 7.70 -23.46
CA GLN A 244 -11.18 7.02 -23.74
C GLN A 244 -10.42 6.71 -22.46
N PHE A 245 -9.95 5.45 -22.32
CA PHE A 245 -9.03 5.05 -21.26
C PHE A 245 -7.60 5.41 -21.67
N ILE A 246 -6.83 5.92 -20.71
CA ILE A 246 -5.40 6.17 -20.85
C ILE A 246 -4.73 5.72 -19.54
N ALA A 247 -3.64 4.95 -19.64
CA ALA A 247 -2.88 4.53 -18.47
C ALA A 247 -2.27 5.75 -17.72
N PRO A 248 -2.10 5.70 -16.38
CA PRO A 248 -1.66 6.86 -15.61
C PRO A 248 -0.32 7.45 -16.04
N ASP A 249 0.64 6.62 -16.41
CA ASP A 249 1.96 7.01 -16.92
C ASP A 249 1.88 7.67 -18.30
N GLU A 250 1.09 7.11 -19.22
CA GLU A 250 0.82 7.68 -20.54
C GLU A 250 0.07 9.00 -20.42
N LEU A 251 -0.91 9.09 -19.50
CA LEU A 251 -1.66 10.33 -19.24
C LEU A 251 -0.72 11.48 -18.83
N LEU A 252 0.26 11.21 -17.99
CA LEU A 252 1.24 12.21 -17.53
C LEU A 252 2.26 12.59 -18.59
N SER A 253 2.65 11.65 -19.46
CA SER A 253 3.62 11.90 -20.52
C SER A 253 3.03 12.64 -21.70
N SER A 254 1.84 12.23 -22.17
CA SER A 254 1.19 12.78 -23.36
C SER A 254 0.29 14.00 -23.08
N ARG A 255 -0.26 14.10 -21.88
CA ARG A 255 -1.13 15.20 -21.39
C ARG A 255 -2.23 15.60 -22.39
N PRO A 256 -3.05 14.66 -22.88
CA PRO A 256 -4.09 14.98 -23.86
C PRO A 256 -5.17 15.88 -23.26
N GLU A 257 -5.71 16.77 -24.07
CA GLU A 257 -6.82 17.64 -23.67
C GLU A 257 -8.10 16.86 -23.46
N CYS A 258 -8.85 17.21 -22.41
CA CYS A 258 -10.19 16.67 -22.15
C CYS A 258 -11.11 17.67 -21.45
N ASP A 259 -12.40 17.40 -21.55
CA ASP A 259 -13.45 18.15 -20.86
C ASP A 259 -13.69 17.62 -19.44
N LEU A 260 -13.45 16.34 -19.20
CA LEU A 260 -13.56 15.65 -17.91
C LEU A 260 -12.52 14.54 -17.83
N LEU A 261 -11.81 14.46 -16.72
CA LEU A 261 -10.95 13.33 -16.38
C LEU A 261 -11.52 12.58 -15.17
N LEU A 262 -11.79 11.30 -15.35
CA LEU A 262 -12.15 10.36 -14.30
C LEU A 262 -10.93 9.55 -13.89
N VAL A 263 -10.66 9.50 -12.60
CA VAL A 263 -9.57 8.70 -12.01
C VAL A 263 -10.22 7.63 -11.14
N ASP A 264 -10.43 6.45 -11.72
CA ASP A 264 -11.03 5.33 -10.99
C ASP A 264 -9.98 4.48 -10.29
N GLU A 265 -10.35 3.88 -9.17
CA GLU A 265 -9.44 3.22 -8.22
C GLU A 265 -8.22 4.10 -7.89
N ALA A 266 -8.48 5.38 -7.62
CA ALA A 266 -7.47 6.42 -7.44
C ALA A 266 -6.48 6.10 -6.32
N ALA A 267 -6.89 5.38 -5.27
CA ALA A 267 -6.02 4.97 -4.19
C ALA A 267 -4.93 3.97 -4.61
N ALA A 268 -5.08 3.29 -5.73
CA ALA A 268 -4.07 2.40 -6.28
C ALA A 268 -3.04 3.13 -7.17
N ILE A 269 -3.21 4.44 -7.39
CA ILE A 269 -2.29 5.28 -8.16
C ILE A 269 -1.37 6.03 -7.17
N PRO A 270 -0.04 6.05 -7.39
CA PRO A 270 0.89 6.75 -6.52
C PRO A 270 0.54 8.22 -6.29
N VAL A 271 0.60 8.71 -5.05
CA VAL A 271 0.24 10.08 -4.68
C VAL A 271 0.99 11.15 -5.49
N PRO A 272 2.29 11.03 -5.80
CA PRO A 272 2.98 11.98 -6.68
C PRO A 272 2.33 12.09 -8.07
N MET A 273 1.88 10.97 -8.65
CA MET A 273 1.19 10.97 -9.95
C MET A 273 -0.17 11.67 -9.85
N LEU A 274 -0.95 11.40 -8.78
CA LEU A 274 -2.22 12.07 -8.54
C LEU A 274 -2.07 13.60 -8.38
N LYS A 275 -0.98 14.04 -7.71
CA LYS A 275 -0.65 15.46 -7.61
C LYS A 275 -0.37 16.07 -8.99
N SER A 276 0.49 15.45 -9.80
CA SER A 276 0.81 15.91 -11.15
C SER A 276 -0.41 15.92 -12.07
N ILE A 277 -1.31 14.95 -11.96
CA ILE A 277 -2.61 14.95 -12.66
C ILE A 277 -3.45 16.16 -12.24
N THR A 278 -3.53 16.45 -10.93
CA THR A 278 -4.31 17.57 -10.39
C THR A 278 -3.77 18.94 -10.80
N GLU A 279 -2.47 19.08 -10.96
CA GLU A 279 -1.82 20.30 -11.41
C GLU A 279 -2.18 20.64 -12.86
N HIS A 280 -2.28 19.62 -13.71
CA HIS A 280 -2.54 19.79 -15.14
C HIS A 280 -4.04 19.86 -15.47
N TYR A 281 -4.87 18.96 -14.91
CA TYR A 281 -6.29 18.86 -15.24
C TYR A 281 -7.16 19.62 -14.24
N HIS A 282 -8.29 20.19 -14.73
CA HIS A 282 -9.10 21.09 -13.93
C HIS A 282 -10.50 20.57 -13.60
N ARG A 283 -11.03 19.61 -14.37
CA ARG A 283 -12.30 18.93 -14.10
C ARG A 283 -12.01 17.46 -13.82
N LEU A 284 -12.01 17.11 -12.55
CA LEU A 284 -11.51 15.85 -12.02
C LEU A 284 -12.55 15.19 -11.14
N VAL A 285 -12.73 13.90 -11.34
CA VAL A 285 -13.44 13.02 -10.40
C VAL A 285 -12.47 11.92 -10.00
N PHE A 286 -12.19 11.81 -8.72
CA PHE A 286 -11.44 10.71 -8.13
C PHE A 286 -12.42 9.73 -7.50
N SER A 287 -12.38 8.47 -7.89
CA SER A 287 -13.21 7.40 -7.37
C SER A 287 -12.33 6.34 -6.73
N THR A 288 -12.64 5.91 -5.52
CA THR A 288 -11.85 4.89 -4.82
C THR A 288 -12.65 4.10 -3.80
N THR A 289 -12.21 2.87 -3.54
CA THR A 289 -12.71 2.03 -2.45
C THR A 289 -11.99 2.39 -1.16
N VAL A 290 -12.74 2.55 -0.05
CA VAL A 290 -12.18 2.86 1.28
C VAL A 290 -11.86 1.57 2.04
N HIS A 291 -12.85 0.72 2.23
CA HIS A 291 -12.71 -0.58 2.87
C HIS A 291 -12.78 -1.68 1.81
N GLY A 292 -11.70 -2.38 1.61
CA GLY A 292 -11.63 -3.46 0.63
C GLY A 292 -10.34 -4.26 0.75
N TYR A 293 -10.33 -5.43 0.16
CA TYR A 293 -9.18 -6.34 0.15
C TYR A 293 -7.99 -5.81 -0.70
N GLU A 294 -8.15 -4.71 -1.40
CA GLU A 294 -7.09 -4.09 -2.21
C GLU A 294 -6.14 -3.20 -1.39
N GLY A 295 -6.44 -2.98 -0.11
CA GLY A 295 -5.55 -2.33 0.86
C GLY A 295 -5.15 -0.86 0.58
N CYS A 296 -5.67 -0.27 -0.49
CA CYS A 296 -5.14 0.98 -1.05
C CYS A 296 -5.79 2.28 -0.53
N GLY A 297 -6.95 2.21 0.15
CA GLY A 297 -7.82 3.38 0.35
C GLY A 297 -7.29 4.46 1.30
N ARG A 298 -6.60 4.08 2.36
CA ARG A 298 -6.29 5.00 3.47
C ARG A 298 -5.14 5.96 3.21
N GLY A 299 -4.08 5.53 2.54
CA GLY A 299 -2.99 6.42 2.13
C GLY A 299 -3.45 7.53 1.19
N PHE A 300 -4.39 7.20 0.31
CA PHE A 300 -5.08 8.17 -0.54
C PHE A 300 -5.86 9.19 0.30
N THR A 301 -6.70 8.70 1.22
CA THR A 301 -7.57 9.56 2.01
C THR A 301 -6.76 10.51 2.90
N ILE A 302 -5.75 10.03 3.60
CA ILE A 302 -4.99 10.83 4.57
C ILE A 302 -4.03 11.81 3.88
N LYS A 303 -3.25 11.37 2.87
CA LYS A 303 -2.19 12.19 2.28
C LYS A 303 -2.64 13.01 1.07
N PHE A 304 -3.40 12.37 0.17
CA PHE A 304 -3.79 13.05 -1.08
C PHE A 304 -4.99 13.95 -0.88
N VAL A 305 -6.02 13.52 -0.12
CA VAL A 305 -7.24 14.32 0.09
C VAL A 305 -6.93 15.58 0.87
N ASP A 306 -6.14 15.49 1.93
CA ASP A 306 -5.71 16.67 2.71
C ASP A 306 -4.91 17.66 1.87
N TRP A 307 -3.99 17.15 1.05
CA TRP A 307 -3.24 17.99 0.11
C TRP A 307 -4.17 18.64 -0.93
N LEU A 308 -5.10 17.86 -1.49
CA LEU A 308 -6.04 18.34 -2.51
C LEU A 308 -6.96 19.42 -1.94
N GLN A 309 -7.42 19.28 -0.69
CA GLN A 309 -8.25 20.27 -0.03
C GLN A 309 -7.55 21.62 0.11
N LYS A 310 -6.25 21.59 0.43
CA LYS A 310 -5.41 22.81 0.51
C LYS A 310 -5.21 23.44 -0.86
N GLN A 311 -5.03 22.63 -1.91
CA GLN A 311 -4.81 23.12 -3.30
C GLN A 311 -6.09 23.50 -4.01
N ARG A 312 -7.22 22.93 -3.67
CA ARG A 312 -8.53 23.06 -4.32
C ARG A 312 -9.64 23.20 -3.26
N SER A 313 -9.72 24.35 -2.62
CA SER A 313 -10.67 24.64 -1.52
C SER A 313 -12.16 24.42 -1.88
N GLY A 314 -12.48 24.39 -3.17
CA GLY A 314 -13.84 24.10 -3.66
C GLY A 314 -14.09 22.62 -3.98
N MET A 315 -13.21 21.70 -3.59
CA MET A 315 -13.45 20.28 -3.79
C MET A 315 -14.69 19.81 -3.01
N LYS A 316 -15.31 18.74 -3.50
CA LYS A 316 -16.42 18.07 -2.82
C LYS A 316 -16.04 16.60 -2.57
N THR A 317 -16.52 16.08 -1.47
CA THR A 317 -16.42 14.65 -1.13
C THR A 317 -17.82 14.07 -1.01
N TRP A 318 -18.01 12.85 -1.48
CA TRP A 318 -19.21 12.06 -1.29
C TRP A 318 -18.84 10.63 -0.96
N HIS A 319 -19.42 10.09 0.11
CA HIS A 319 -19.23 8.72 0.51
C HIS A 319 -20.54 7.95 0.31
N MET A 320 -20.47 6.82 -0.45
CA MET A 320 -21.62 5.96 -0.72
C MET A 320 -21.58 4.77 0.22
N THR A 321 -22.63 4.61 1.02
CA THR A 321 -22.77 3.51 1.99
C THR A 321 -23.74 2.44 1.51
N GLN A 322 -24.71 2.82 0.69
CA GLN A 322 -25.78 1.94 0.24
C GLN A 322 -25.30 0.86 -0.73
N PRO A 323 -25.40 -0.44 -0.37
CA PRO A 323 -25.03 -1.52 -1.29
C PRO A 323 -26.05 -1.63 -2.41
N ILE A 324 -25.56 -1.95 -3.62
CA ILE A 324 -26.39 -2.19 -4.80
C ILE A 324 -26.52 -3.67 -5.12
N ARG A 325 -25.47 -4.44 -4.80
CA ARG A 325 -25.40 -5.86 -5.16
C ARG A 325 -26.09 -6.78 -4.16
N TRP A 326 -26.37 -6.33 -2.94
CA TRP A 326 -27.05 -7.06 -1.87
C TRP A 326 -27.82 -6.08 -0.99
N SER A 327 -28.62 -6.60 -0.05
CA SER A 327 -29.42 -5.76 0.85
C SER A 327 -28.56 -5.01 1.88
N MET A 328 -29.10 -3.95 2.45
CA MET A 328 -28.52 -3.28 3.62
C MET A 328 -28.38 -4.30 4.77
N ASN A 329 -27.32 -4.15 5.56
CA ASN A 329 -27.02 -5.02 6.70
C ASN A 329 -26.85 -6.51 6.32
N ASP A 330 -26.23 -6.78 5.16
CA ASP A 330 -25.91 -8.14 4.72
C ASP A 330 -24.99 -8.83 5.74
N ALA A 331 -25.47 -9.95 6.29
CA ALA A 331 -24.75 -10.66 7.34
C ALA A 331 -23.39 -11.19 6.91
N LEU A 332 -23.25 -11.58 5.63
CA LEU A 332 -21.97 -12.04 5.09
C LEU A 332 -20.97 -10.91 4.89
N GLU A 333 -21.44 -9.69 4.61
CA GLU A 333 -20.56 -8.50 4.56
C GLU A 333 -20.02 -8.15 5.95
N SER A 334 -20.89 -8.12 6.95
CA SER A 334 -20.49 -7.86 8.35
C SER A 334 -19.51 -8.92 8.85
N TRP A 335 -19.77 -10.18 8.55
CA TRP A 335 -18.86 -11.28 8.86
C TRP A 335 -17.50 -11.11 8.19
N LEU A 336 -17.49 -10.72 6.90
CA LEU A 336 -16.25 -10.51 6.15
C LEU A 336 -15.39 -9.41 6.77
N TYR A 337 -16.00 -8.31 7.18
CA TYR A 337 -15.32 -7.20 7.84
C TYR A 337 -14.72 -7.63 9.17
N ASP A 338 -15.44 -8.37 9.97
CA ASP A 338 -14.95 -8.91 11.24
C ASP A 338 -13.86 -9.95 11.07
N ALA A 339 -14.00 -10.87 10.11
CA ALA A 339 -13.08 -11.97 9.89
C ALA A 339 -11.69 -11.50 9.44
N PHE A 340 -11.64 -10.43 8.63
CA PHE A 340 -10.41 -9.89 8.06
C PHE A 340 -10.07 -8.47 8.54
N LEU A 341 -10.81 -7.93 9.51
CA LEU A 341 -10.63 -6.61 10.10
C LEU A 341 -10.56 -5.49 9.04
N LEU A 342 -11.39 -5.60 7.99
CA LEU A 342 -11.36 -4.68 6.85
C LEU A 342 -11.81 -3.26 7.19
N ASP A 343 -12.66 -3.13 8.20
CA ASP A 343 -13.20 -1.88 8.75
C ASP A 343 -12.47 -1.43 10.02
N ALA A 344 -11.29 -1.99 10.32
CA ALA A 344 -10.53 -1.61 11.50
C ALA A 344 -10.15 -0.12 11.45
N GLU A 345 -10.84 0.70 12.22
CA GLU A 345 -10.62 2.15 12.32
C GLU A 345 -9.88 2.52 13.60
N LEU A 346 -9.15 3.64 13.53
CA LEU A 346 -8.50 4.20 14.71
C LEU A 346 -9.57 4.77 15.66
N THR A 347 -9.44 4.44 16.93
CA THR A 347 -10.26 5.04 17.98
C THR A 347 -9.68 6.40 18.36
N HIS A 348 -10.51 7.45 18.40
CA HIS A 348 -10.09 8.76 18.90
C HIS A 348 -9.84 8.69 20.41
N HIS A 349 -8.64 9.04 20.82
CA HIS A 349 -8.27 9.08 22.23
C HIS A 349 -7.85 10.50 22.61
N GLN A 350 -8.49 11.08 23.63
CA GLN A 350 -8.01 12.30 24.29
C GLN A 350 -6.83 11.92 25.21
N LEU A 351 -5.62 11.93 24.66
CA LEU A 351 -4.41 11.55 25.38
C LEU A 351 -3.66 12.79 25.85
N ASN A 352 -3.56 12.93 27.16
CA ASN A 352 -3.08 14.17 27.81
C ASN A 352 -1.57 14.25 28.08
N GLN A 353 -0.82 13.12 28.16
CA GLN A 353 0.63 13.11 28.45
C GLN A 353 1.35 11.94 27.76
N VAL A 354 2.60 12.19 27.32
CA VAL A 354 3.44 11.21 26.58
C VAL A 354 4.32 10.35 27.52
N ASP A 355 4.33 10.63 28.81
CA ASP A 355 5.38 10.12 29.72
C ASP A 355 5.26 8.66 30.17
N SER A 356 4.12 8.02 29.97
CA SER A 356 3.82 6.66 30.50
C SER A 356 3.64 5.57 29.44
N ILE A 357 4.35 5.66 28.30
CA ILE A 357 4.21 4.65 27.23
C ILE A 357 5.07 3.44 27.54
N SER A 358 4.48 2.24 27.57
CA SER A 358 5.17 0.97 27.66
C SER A 358 4.93 0.11 26.43
N LEU A 359 6.02 -0.42 25.86
CA LEU A 359 5.97 -1.39 24.76
C LEU A 359 5.86 -2.80 25.35
N SER A 360 4.96 -3.60 24.78
CA SER A 360 4.79 -5.01 25.15
C SER A 360 4.78 -5.88 23.90
N LYS A 361 5.41 -7.08 23.99
CA LYS A 361 5.31 -8.08 22.93
C LYS A 361 3.94 -8.77 23.02
N ALA A 362 3.24 -8.84 21.91
CA ALA A 362 1.95 -9.52 21.83
C ALA A 362 2.17 -11.05 21.81
N ASP A 363 1.45 -11.76 22.66
CA ASP A 363 1.28 -13.20 22.53
C ASP A 363 0.14 -13.49 21.53
N LYS A 364 0.38 -14.34 20.56
CA LYS A 364 -0.61 -14.69 19.52
C LYS A 364 -1.87 -15.35 20.08
N ASN A 365 -1.75 -16.13 21.17
CA ASN A 365 -2.92 -16.66 21.87
C ASN A 365 -3.80 -15.53 22.43
N ASN A 366 -3.15 -14.53 23.04
CA ASN A 366 -3.88 -13.37 23.57
C ASN A 366 -4.54 -12.54 22.47
N LEU A 367 -3.90 -12.38 21.30
CA LEU A 367 -4.50 -11.69 20.16
C LEU A 367 -5.77 -12.39 19.65
N ILE A 368 -5.76 -13.72 19.58
CA ILE A 368 -6.92 -14.51 19.15
C ILE A 368 -8.05 -14.50 20.22
N SER A 369 -7.68 -14.49 21.51
CA SER A 369 -8.65 -14.47 22.62
C SER A 369 -9.21 -13.05 22.88
N GLN A 370 -8.49 -12.01 22.49
CA GLN A 370 -8.87 -10.59 22.61
C GLN A 370 -8.96 -9.92 21.24
N PRO A 371 -10.03 -10.16 20.45
CA PRO A 371 -10.17 -9.61 19.10
C PRO A 371 -10.12 -8.07 19.04
N SER A 372 -10.53 -7.38 20.11
CA SER A 372 -10.45 -5.92 20.22
C SER A 372 -8.99 -5.43 20.16
N LEU A 373 -8.08 -6.06 20.91
CA LEU A 373 -6.67 -5.72 20.89
C LEU A 373 -6.06 -5.97 19.50
N LEU A 374 -6.39 -7.11 18.88
CA LEU A 374 -5.94 -7.41 17.52
C LEU A 374 -6.45 -6.35 16.53
N ARG A 375 -7.71 -5.93 16.64
CA ARG A 375 -8.34 -4.89 15.80
C ARG A 375 -7.64 -3.54 15.97
N GLU A 376 -7.37 -3.09 17.21
CA GLU A 376 -6.66 -1.84 17.47
C GLU A 376 -5.23 -1.85 16.89
N CYS A 377 -4.47 -2.93 17.11
CA CYS A 377 -3.13 -3.09 16.56
C CYS A 377 -3.16 -3.10 15.02
N PHE A 378 -4.09 -3.85 14.45
CA PHE A 378 -4.21 -3.97 12.99
C PHE A 378 -4.66 -2.66 12.35
N ALA A 379 -5.56 -1.90 13.00
CA ALA A 379 -5.97 -0.57 12.54
C ALA A 379 -4.78 0.39 12.40
N LEU A 380 -3.85 0.40 13.36
CA LEU A 380 -2.62 1.20 13.28
C LEU A 380 -1.71 0.73 12.13
N LEU A 381 -1.53 -0.58 11.95
CA LEU A 381 -0.73 -1.14 10.85
C LEU A 381 -1.30 -0.78 9.48
N VAL A 382 -2.62 -0.86 9.33
CA VAL A 382 -3.33 -0.51 8.09
C VAL A 382 -3.23 0.99 7.80
N ASN A 383 -3.33 1.82 8.83
CA ASN A 383 -3.31 3.28 8.69
C ASN A 383 -1.93 3.81 8.28
N ALA A 384 -0.86 3.18 8.74
CA ALA A 384 0.51 3.61 8.47
C ALA A 384 1.04 3.15 7.10
N HIS A 385 0.40 2.18 6.46
CA HIS A 385 0.92 1.57 5.24
C HIS A 385 0.00 1.75 4.04
N TYR A 386 0.64 2.00 2.88
CA TYR A 386 -0.03 2.21 1.60
C TYR A 386 -0.81 0.98 1.10
N GLN A 387 -0.31 -0.23 1.43
CA GLN A 387 -0.93 -1.49 1.02
C GLN A 387 -0.94 -2.45 2.21
N THR A 388 -2.11 -2.68 2.79
CA THR A 388 -2.34 -3.75 3.76
C THR A 388 -3.52 -4.58 3.24
N SER A 389 -3.32 -5.88 3.17
CA SER A 389 -4.26 -6.83 2.59
C SER A 389 -4.78 -7.84 3.62
N PRO A 390 -5.86 -8.56 3.35
CA PRO A 390 -6.32 -9.65 4.21
C PRO A 390 -5.25 -10.71 4.50
N ASN A 391 -4.35 -10.96 3.54
CA ASN A 391 -3.22 -11.87 3.76
C ASN A 391 -2.23 -11.37 4.82
N ASP A 392 -2.09 -10.04 5.03
CA ASP A 392 -1.21 -9.51 6.08
C ASP A 392 -1.68 -9.93 7.49
N LEU A 393 -2.99 -9.97 7.74
CA LEU A 393 -3.55 -10.50 8.98
C LEU A 393 -3.24 -11.98 9.15
N ILE A 394 -3.45 -12.76 8.09
CA ILE A 394 -3.18 -14.21 8.12
C ILE A 394 -1.68 -14.47 8.34
N HIS A 395 -0.80 -13.76 7.65
CA HIS A 395 0.66 -13.88 7.82
C HIS A 395 1.12 -13.46 9.22
N LEU A 396 0.57 -12.38 9.78
CA LEU A 396 0.85 -11.96 11.15
C LEU A 396 0.57 -13.08 12.16
N LEU A 397 -0.51 -13.80 11.97
CA LEU A 397 -0.90 -14.91 12.86
C LEU A 397 -0.17 -16.21 12.56
N GLN A 398 0.16 -16.48 11.29
CA GLN A 398 0.73 -17.76 10.83
C GLN A 398 2.25 -17.86 11.03
N ASP A 399 2.99 -16.78 10.72
CA ASP A 399 4.44 -16.80 10.69
C ASP A 399 5.03 -16.70 12.11
N ASP A 400 5.68 -17.76 12.58
CA ASP A 400 6.27 -17.80 13.92
C ASP A 400 7.43 -16.80 14.11
N ASN A 401 8.11 -16.41 13.03
CA ASN A 401 9.17 -15.40 13.07
C ASN A 401 8.59 -13.96 13.14
N SER A 402 7.32 -13.80 12.82
CA SER A 402 6.61 -12.52 12.91
C SER A 402 6.24 -12.19 14.35
N GLN A 403 6.71 -11.04 14.84
CA GLN A 403 6.53 -10.56 16.20
C GLN A 403 5.82 -9.22 16.18
N LEU A 404 4.67 -9.13 16.84
CA LEU A 404 3.93 -7.88 17.02
C LEU A 404 4.25 -7.31 18.41
N TYR A 405 4.59 -6.03 18.44
CA TYR A 405 4.70 -5.24 19.65
C TYR A 405 3.70 -4.11 19.62
N PHE A 406 3.11 -3.79 20.75
CA PHE A 406 2.17 -2.68 20.88
C PHE A 406 2.53 -1.80 22.06
N ALA A 407 2.41 -0.51 21.88
CA ALA A 407 2.59 0.49 22.92
C ALA A 407 1.23 0.94 23.42
N LYS A 408 1.04 0.88 24.74
CA LYS A 408 -0.16 1.38 25.41
C LYS A 408 0.15 2.64 26.20
N GLN A 409 -0.83 3.54 26.19
CA GLN A 409 -0.95 4.64 27.12
C GLN A 409 -2.33 4.50 27.78
N ASP A 410 -2.37 4.39 29.08
CA ASP A 410 -3.54 3.98 29.84
C ASP A 410 -4.06 2.63 29.32
N ASN A 411 -5.24 2.56 28.75
CA ASN A 411 -5.77 1.31 28.16
C ASN A 411 -5.80 1.32 26.62
N ALA A 412 -5.34 2.40 25.96
CA ALA A 412 -5.41 2.57 24.53
C ALA A 412 -4.09 2.15 23.83
N VAL A 413 -4.20 1.49 22.70
CA VAL A 413 -3.05 1.19 21.85
C VAL A 413 -2.69 2.45 21.05
N VAL A 414 -1.53 3.05 21.35
CA VAL A 414 -1.06 4.29 20.73
C VAL A 414 0.00 4.09 19.67
N GLY A 415 0.60 2.89 19.61
CA GLY A 415 1.60 2.55 18.60
C GLY A 415 1.79 1.05 18.48
N VAL A 416 2.30 0.62 17.32
CA VAL A 416 2.61 -0.78 17.04
C VAL A 416 3.92 -0.90 16.27
N ILE A 417 4.64 -2.00 16.51
CA ILE A 417 5.77 -2.44 15.70
C ILE A 417 5.49 -3.87 15.24
N LEU A 418 5.57 -4.10 13.93
CA LEU A 418 5.62 -5.44 13.35
C LEU A 418 7.08 -5.72 12.97
N ALA A 419 7.69 -6.70 13.60
CA ALA A 419 9.06 -7.11 13.34
C ALA A 419 9.12 -8.59 12.93
N VAL A 420 10.17 -8.96 12.21
CA VAL A 420 10.43 -10.34 11.80
C VAL A 420 11.87 -10.71 12.15
N GLU A 421 12.05 -11.89 12.68
CA GLU A 421 13.37 -12.44 12.94
C GLU A 421 13.92 -13.05 11.65
N GLU A 422 15.12 -12.61 11.26
CA GLU A 422 15.83 -13.02 10.05
C GLU A 422 17.28 -13.39 10.37
N GLY A 423 17.97 -14.08 9.46
CA GLY A 423 19.37 -14.48 9.64
C GLY A 423 19.51 -15.89 10.17
N GLY A 424 20.62 -16.17 10.86
CA GLY A 424 20.97 -17.52 11.31
C GLY A 424 21.17 -18.50 10.16
N LEU A 425 21.62 -18.02 8.99
CA LEU A 425 21.79 -18.83 7.79
C LEU A 425 23.05 -19.68 7.87
N ASP A 426 23.01 -20.90 7.32
CA ASP A 426 24.15 -21.79 7.24
C ASP A 426 25.24 -21.24 6.32
N VAL A 427 26.50 -21.54 6.61
CA VAL A 427 27.68 -21.03 5.88
C VAL A 427 27.60 -21.39 4.38
N GLU A 428 27.22 -22.62 4.06
CA GLU A 428 27.08 -23.09 2.66
C GLU A 428 26.02 -22.30 1.89
N LEU A 429 24.88 -22.00 2.53
CA LEU A 429 23.82 -21.18 1.93
C LEU A 429 24.29 -19.74 1.73
N VAL A 430 25.07 -19.19 2.66
CA VAL A 430 25.62 -17.84 2.57
C VAL A 430 26.59 -17.72 1.38
N GLU A 431 27.42 -18.74 1.13
CA GLU A 431 28.29 -18.79 -0.07
C GLU A 431 27.48 -18.76 -1.38
N GLU A 432 26.38 -19.53 -1.44
CA GLU A 432 25.48 -19.51 -2.59
C GLU A 432 24.80 -18.15 -2.77
N ILE A 433 24.43 -17.48 -1.67
CA ILE A 433 23.84 -16.12 -1.68
C ILE A 433 24.86 -15.11 -2.21
N GLN A 434 26.13 -15.16 -1.77
CA GLN A 434 27.17 -14.27 -2.26
C GLN A 434 27.38 -14.37 -3.78
N LEU A 435 27.29 -15.59 -4.31
CA LEU A 435 27.42 -15.85 -5.75
C LEU A 435 26.13 -15.54 -6.53
N GLY A 436 25.07 -15.06 -5.86
CA GLY A 436 23.78 -14.77 -6.48
C GLY A 436 22.98 -16.00 -6.94
N LYS A 437 23.40 -17.22 -6.54
CA LYS A 437 22.76 -18.48 -6.94
C LYS A 437 21.47 -18.77 -6.15
N ARG A 438 21.38 -18.29 -4.91
CA ARG A 438 20.26 -18.50 -4.02
C ARG A 438 19.78 -17.18 -3.40
N ARG A 439 18.48 -17.06 -3.24
CA ARG A 439 17.84 -15.92 -2.56
C ARG A 439 16.68 -16.44 -1.70
N PRO A 440 16.96 -16.93 -0.50
CA PRO A 440 15.93 -17.46 0.40
C PRO A 440 14.93 -16.36 0.74
N LYS A 441 13.64 -16.73 0.79
CA LYS A 441 12.57 -15.82 1.21
C LYS A 441 12.60 -15.65 2.72
N GLY A 442 12.18 -14.49 3.22
CA GLY A 442 12.09 -14.23 4.66
C GLY A 442 13.40 -13.73 5.31
N HIS A 443 14.46 -13.49 4.53
CA HIS A 443 15.77 -13.04 5.05
C HIS A 443 16.29 -11.83 4.27
N LEU A 444 15.48 -10.75 4.17
CA LEU A 444 15.81 -9.59 3.31
C LEU A 444 17.12 -8.91 3.71
N ALA A 445 17.28 -8.56 4.98
CA ALA A 445 18.47 -7.83 5.45
C ALA A 445 19.74 -8.70 5.37
N PRO A 446 19.78 -9.93 5.92
CA PRO A 446 20.96 -10.81 5.85
C PRO A 446 21.39 -11.12 4.42
N VAL A 447 20.43 -11.46 3.54
CA VAL A 447 20.69 -11.73 2.11
C VAL A 447 21.27 -10.52 1.41
N THR A 448 20.73 -9.33 1.69
CA THR A 448 21.22 -8.09 1.08
C THR A 448 22.64 -7.77 1.55
N ILE A 449 22.94 -7.94 2.83
CA ILE A 449 24.26 -7.69 3.41
C ILE A 449 25.29 -8.66 2.82
N ALA A 450 24.99 -9.95 2.79
CA ALA A 450 25.89 -10.96 2.27
C ALA A 450 26.17 -10.81 0.77
N ASN A 451 25.13 -10.52 -0.03
CA ASN A 451 25.26 -10.46 -1.49
C ASN A 451 25.86 -9.13 -2.01
N HIS A 452 25.56 -8.01 -1.34
CA HIS A 452 25.86 -6.69 -1.89
C HIS A 452 26.88 -5.86 -1.11
N LEU A 453 27.18 -6.21 0.15
CA LEU A 453 28.00 -5.35 1.01
C LEU A 453 29.34 -6.00 1.41
N GLY A 454 29.59 -7.25 1.02
CA GLY A 454 30.85 -7.93 1.32
C GLY A 454 31.01 -8.45 2.77
N PHE A 455 29.91 -8.52 3.52
CA PHE A 455 29.89 -9.04 4.91
C PHE A 455 29.09 -10.36 5.03
N PRO A 456 29.59 -11.47 4.42
CA PRO A 456 28.84 -12.73 4.41
C PRO A 456 28.53 -13.27 5.81
N ASN A 457 29.51 -13.16 6.74
CA ASN A 457 29.38 -13.67 8.10
C ASN A 457 28.23 -13.01 8.88
N VAL A 458 27.78 -11.81 8.48
CA VAL A 458 26.65 -11.14 9.10
C VAL A 458 25.35 -11.88 8.82
N ALA A 459 25.24 -12.64 7.74
CA ALA A 459 24.05 -13.44 7.43
C ALA A 459 23.91 -14.67 8.35
N ASN A 460 24.98 -15.11 9.01
CA ASN A 460 24.92 -16.14 10.05
C ASN A 460 24.41 -15.62 11.40
N LEU A 461 24.37 -14.28 11.58
CA LEU A 461 23.83 -13.64 12.77
C LEU A 461 22.32 -13.46 12.65
N SER A 462 21.63 -13.48 13.79
CA SER A 462 20.19 -13.18 13.84
C SER A 462 19.95 -11.68 13.93
N THR A 463 19.00 -11.18 13.16
CA THR A 463 18.50 -9.80 13.21
C THR A 463 17.02 -9.76 13.47
N LEU A 464 16.55 -8.73 14.18
CA LEU A 464 15.14 -8.40 14.27
C LEU A 464 14.85 -7.24 13.32
N ARG A 465 14.22 -7.54 12.17
CA ARG A 465 13.89 -6.52 11.19
C ARG A 465 12.53 -5.89 11.48
N VAL A 466 12.52 -4.59 11.73
CA VAL A 466 11.29 -3.81 11.80
C VAL A 466 10.71 -3.68 10.38
N MET A 467 9.62 -4.40 10.15
CA MET A 467 8.86 -4.35 8.88
C MET A 467 7.96 -3.13 8.83
N ARG A 468 7.29 -2.84 9.95
CA ARG A 468 6.32 -1.74 10.06
C ARG A 468 6.41 -1.14 11.46
N ILE A 469 6.34 0.17 11.53
CA ILE A 469 6.17 0.92 12.77
C ILE A 469 5.09 1.97 12.54
N ALA A 470 4.14 2.04 13.46
CA ALA A 470 3.04 3.00 13.39
C ALA A 470 2.78 3.63 14.74
N VAL A 471 2.53 4.94 14.73
CA VAL A 471 2.06 5.71 15.87
C VAL A 471 0.73 6.36 15.47
N HIS A 472 -0.21 6.42 16.39
CA HIS A 472 -1.50 7.07 16.19
C HIS A 472 -1.31 8.47 15.59
N PRO A 473 -2.01 8.86 14.50
CA PRO A 473 -1.75 10.12 13.78
C PRO A 473 -1.78 11.36 14.68
N GLU A 474 -2.70 11.44 15.63
CA GLU A 474 -2.82 12.57 16.57
C GLU A 474 -1.64 12.68 17.55
N LEU A 475 -0.81 11.63 17.64
CA LEU A 475 0.34 11.54 18.55
C LEU A 475 1.68 11.55 17.83
N GLN A 476 1.69 11.61 16.51
CA GLN A 476 2.92 11.71 15.72
C GLN A 476 3.67 13.03 16.03
N GLY A 477 4.98 13.04 15.77
CA GLY A 477 5.84 14.19 16.05
C GLY A 477 6.18 14.43 17.54
N ARG A 478 5.78 13.51 18.45
CA ARG A 478 5.98 13.62 19.90
C ARG A 478 7.08 12.68 20.44
N GLY A 479 7.90 12.07 19.59
CA GLY A 479 8.98 11.17 20.00
C GLY A 479 8.54 9.73 20.37
N ILE A 480 7.25 9.40 20.24
CA ILE A 480 6.72 8.07 20.62
C ILE A 480 7.39 6.95 19.83
N GLY A 481 7.55 7.12 18.51
CA GLY A 481 8.19 6.12 17.66
C GLY A 481 9.63 5.83 18.07
N GLN A 482 10.43 6.85 18.40
CA GLN A 482 11.80 6.68 18.89
C GLN A 482 11.82 5.95 20.25
N LYS A 483 10.89 6.29 21.16
CA LYS A 483 10.76 5.62 22.46
C LYS A 483 10.39 4.15 22.30
N MET A 484 9.50 3.83 21.36
CA MET A 484 9.15 2.44 21.02
C MET A 484 10.37 1.66 20.49
N LEU A 485 11.17 2.27 19.59
CA LEU A 485 12.38 1.63 19.06
C LEU A 485 13.45 1.45 20.13
N GLN A 486 13.60 2.39 21.06
CA GLN A 486 14.50 2.26 22.21
C GLN A 486 14.08 1.09 23.13
N GLN A 487 12.79 0.95 23.42
CA GLN A 487 12.27 -0.14 24.22
C GLN A 487 12.38 -1.49 23.49
N LEU A 488 12.14 -1.51 22.16
CA LEU A 488 12.34 -2.70 21.34
C LEU A 488 13.79 -3.21 21.41
N ASP A 489 14.77 -2.31 21.34
CA ASP A 489 16.20 -2.62 21.46
C ASP A 489 16.50 -3.26 22.82
N GLN A 490 15.97 -2.70 23.91
CA GLN A 490 16.10 -3.24 25.27
C GLN A 490 15.43 -4.61 25.46
N MET A 491 14.34 -4.86 24.73
CA MET A 491 13.56 -6.11 24.76
C MET A 491 14.11 -7.17 23.80
N ALA A 492 15.00 -6.80 22.89
CA ALA A 492 15.56 -7.73 21.92
C ALA A 492 16.24 -8.91 22.64
N ALA A 493 15.94 -10.11 22.17
CA ALA A 493 16.52 -11.31 22.76
C ALA A 493 18.04 -11.30 22.59
N LYS A 494 18.78 -11.88 23.57
CA LYS A 494 20.25 -11.86 23.56
C LYS A 494 20.91 -12.47 22.33
N HIS A 495 20.20 -13.29 21.57
CA HIS A 495 20.71 -13.85 20.31
C HIS A 495 20.57 -12.92 19.12
N ILE A 496 19.83 -11.81 19.25
CA ILE A 496 19.68 -10.80 18.20
C ILE A 496 20.92 -9.91 18.19
N ALA A 497 21.70 -9.99 17.12
CA ALA A 497 22.95 -9.25 16.98
C ALA A 497 22.72 -7.78 16.57
N TYR A 498 21.70 -7.52 15.77
CA TYR A 498 21.38 -6.19 15.29
C TYR A 498 19.90 -6.04 14.95
N LEU A 499 19.39 -4.82 15.04
CA LEU A 499 18.10 -4.43 14.47
C LEU A 499 18.31 -3.98 13.03
N SER A 500 17.33 -4.21 12.18
CA SER A 500 17.35 -3.76 10.77
C SER A 500 16.01 -3.23 10.31
N THR A 501 16.02 -2.43 9.25
CA THR A 501 14.81 -1.94 8.58
C THR A 501 15.09 -1.66 7.11
N SER A 502 14.06 -1.80 6.26
CA SER A 502 14.15 -1.42 4.83
C SER A 502 12.85 -0.74 4.42
N PHE A 503 12.97 0.45 3.83
CA PHE A 503 11.82 1.29 3.47
C PHE A 503 12.14 2.17 2.26
N GLY A 504 11.11 2.73 1.61
CA GLY A 504 11.27 3.74 0.56
C GLY A 504 11.82 5.04 1.15
N ALA A 505 12.99 5.48 0.69
CA ALA A 505 13.70 6.63 1.22
C ALA A 505 12.89 7.91 0.98
N THR A 506 12.50 8.56 2.07
CA THR A 506 12.04 9.95 2.14
C THR A 506 12.84 10.67 3.20
N GLU A 507 12.98 11.98 3.07
CA GLU A 507 13.75 12.78 4.02
C GLU A 507 13.28 12.60 5.47
N GLU A 508 11.96 12.66 5.70
CA GLU A 508 11.34 12.50 7.02
C GLU A 508 11.63 11.13 7.66
N LEU A 509 11.52 10.05 6.87
CA LEU A 509 11.78 8.70 7.35
C LEU A 509 13.26 8.48 7.63
N LEU A 510 14.16 9.00 6.78
CA LEU A 510 15.60 8.93 7.03
C LEU A 510 15.96 9.59 8.35
N TYR A 511 15.49 10.82 8.60
CA TYR A 511 15.76 11.49 9.87
C TYR A 511 15.18 10.75 11.07
N PHE A 512 13.98 10.18 10.96
CA PHE A 512 13.38 9.36 12.02
C PHE A 512 14.28 8.19 12.43
N TRP A 513 14.79 7.44 11.45
CA TRP A 513 15.64 6.27 11.71
C TRP A 513 17.06 6.66 12.16
N LEU A 514 17.64 7.70 11.57
CA LEU A 514 18.94 8.24 11.99
C LEU A 514 18.91 8.72 13.45
N GLN A 515 17.86 9.45 13.84
CA GLN A 515 17.66 9.88 15.23
C GLN A 515 17.41 8.73 16.21
N SER A 516 17.03 7.56 15.70
CA SER A 516 16.89 6.33 16.47
C SER A 516 18.17 5.49 16.49
N ASN A 517 19.32 6.06 16.07
CA ASN A 517 20.66 5.44 15.99
C ASN A 517 20.76 4.29 14.97
N PHE A 518 19.91 4.27 13.94
CA PHE A 518 20.11 3.41 12.78
C PHE A 518 21.06 4.06 11.80
N ARG A 519 21.85 3.26 11.11
CA ARG A 519 22.82 3.69 10.09
C ARG A 519 22.45 3.14 8.74
N ALA A 520 22.50 3.98 7.72
CA ALA A 520 22.25 3.59 6.35
C ALA A 520 23.48 2.83 5.81
N ILE A 521 23.25 1.63 5.29
CA ILE A 521 24.32 0.78 4.74
C ILE A 521 24.11 0.44 3.26
N ARG A 522 22.93 0.74 2.71
CA ARG A 522 22.65 0.50 1.29
C ARG A 522 21.48 1.34 0.81
N LEU A 523 21.58 1.83 -0.41
CA LEU A 523 20.46 2.38 -1.20
C LEU A 523 20.22 1.46 -2.42
N GLY A 524 18.98 1.07 -2.68
CA GLY A 524 18.62 0.24 -3.84
C GLY A 524 18.77 1.04 -5.13
N SER A 525 19.27 0.42 -6.19
CA SER A 525 19.55 1.09 -7.47
C SER A 525 18.33 1.42 -8.32
N MET A 526 17.17 0.81 -8.01
CA MET A 526 15.92 1.04 -8.74
C MET A 526 14.86 1.65 -7.82
N ARG A 527 14.04 2.55 -8.38
CA ARG A 527 12.86 3.05 -7.69
C ARG A 527 11.78 1.96 -7.65
N ASP A 528 11.19 1.79 -6.52
CA ASP A 528 10.02 0.93 -6.35
C ASP A 528 8.82 1.50 -7.12
N ALA A 529 8.13 0.65 -7.87
CA ALA A 529 7.02 1.08 -8.74
C ALA A 529 5.82 1.62 -7.96
N ALA A 530 5.59 1.12 -6.73
CA ALA A 530 4.44 1.52 -5.93
C ALA A 530 4.69 2.82 -5.15
N SER A 531 5.88 2.98 -4.56
CA SER A 531 6.23 4.17 -3.77
C SER A 531 6.88 5.29 -4.59
N GLY A 532 7.50 4.95 -5.72
CA GLY A 532 8.33 5.87 -6.51
C GLY A 532 9.66 6.22 -5.85
N CYS A 533 10.02 5.60 -4.73
CA CYS A 533 11.21 5.88 -3.94
C CYS A 533 12.31 4.83 -4.15
N TYR A 534 13.56 5.20 -3.92
CA TYR A 534 14.64 4.22 -3.74
C TYR A 534 14.51 3.55 -2.38
N SER A 535 14.74 2.24 -2.29
CA SER A 535 14.74 1.54 -1.00
C SER A 535 16.05 1.76 -0.27
N VAL A 536 16.00 2.08 1.03
CA VAL A 536 17.19 2.14 1.89
C VAL A 536 17.17 0.98 2.89
N LEU A 537 18.33 0.36 3.13
CA LEU A 537 18.55 -0.59 4.21
C LEU A 537 19.33 0.12 5.32
N MET A 538 18.78 0.09 6.54
CA MET A 538 19.41 0.64 7.71
C MET A 538 19.52 -0.39 8.81
N VAL A 539 20.58 -0.32 9.60
CA VAL A 539 20.88 -1.26 10.70
C VAL A 539 21.27 -0.51 11.97
N LYS A 540 21.06 -1.16 13.11
CA LYS A 540 21.50 -0.69 14.43
C LYS A 540 22.09 -1.88 15.19
N PRO A 541 23.36 -1.85 15.65
CA PRO A 541 23.93 -2.90 16.45
C PRO A 541 23.23 -2.97 17.81
N CYS A 542 22.96 -4.19 18.32
CA CYS A 542 22.39 -4.42 19.64
C CYS A 542 23.47 -4.49 20.73
N ASP A 543 24.73 -4.76 20.36
CA ASP A 543 25.86 -4.78 21.28
C ASP A 543 27.12 -4.15 20.64
N SER A 544 28.15 -3.91 21.47
CA SER A 544 29.41 -3.30 21.04
C SER A 544 30.24 -4.19 20.09
N GLN A 545 30.04 -5.51 20.10
CA GLN A 545 30.78 -6.44 19.21
C GLN A 545 30.33 -6.28 17.76
N GLN A 546 29.08 -5.86 17.56
CA GLN A 546 28.52 -5.67 16.22
C GLN A 546 28.78 -4.26 15.63
N THR A 547 29.31 -3.34 16.43
CA THR A 547 29.52 -1.95 16.00
C THR A 547 30.54 -1.85 14.86
N ALA A 548 31.63 -2.64 14.91
CA ALA A 548 32.73 -2.55 13.96
C ALA A 548 32.29 -2.80 12.49
N TRP A 549 31.56 -3.87 12.22
CA TRP A 549 31.10 -4.17 10.86
C TRP A 549 30.05 -3.18 10.37
N VAL A 550 29.24 -2.62 11.29
CA VAL A 550 28.25 -1.58 10.94
C VAL A 550 28.96 -0.28 10.54
N ASP A 551 29.99 0.14 11.30
CA ASP A 551 30.81 1.32 10.98
C ASP A 551 31.51 1.15 9.63
N GLU A 552 32.10 -0.01 9.38
CA GLU A 552 32.77 -0.32 8.11
C GLU A 552 31.78 -0.35 6.94
N SER A 553 30.59 -0.98 7.13
CA SER A 553 29.53 -0.99 6.11
C SER A 553 29.03 0.39 5.78
N GLN A 554 28.88 1.27 6.79
CA GLN A 554 28.47 2.65 6.59
C GLN A 554 29.53 3.42 5.78
N THR A 555 30.80 3.30 6.15
CA THR A 555 31.91 3.95 5.45
C THR A 555 31.96 3.56 3.97
N LEU A 556 31.89 2.25 3.69
CA LEU A 556 31.86 1.74 2.32
C LEU A 556 30.64 2.24 1.53
N PHE A 557 29.48 2.31 2.18
CA PHE A 557 28.28 2.87 1.55
C PHE A 557 28.41 4.36 1.23
N GLU A 558 28.97 5.14 2.15
CA GLU A 558 29.18 6.58 1.97
C GLU A 558 30.19 6.85 0.85
N GLU A 559 31.28 6.09 0.77
CA GLU A 559 32.24 6.14 -0.32
C GLU A 559 31.60 5.79 -1.67
N MET A 560 30.88 4.70 -1.74
CA MET A 560 30.19 4.27 -2.97
C MET A 560 29.16 5.30 -3.41
N LEU A 561 28.36 5.83 -2.48
CA LEU A 561 27.32 6.78 -2.79
C LEU A 561 27.88 8.13 -3.28
N SER A 562 28.93 8.64 -2.63
CA SER A 562 29.56 9.91 -3.02
C SER A 562 30.23 9.83 -4.40
N ASN A 563 30.79 8.67 -4.76
CA ASN A 563 31.47 8.48 -6.03
C ASN A 563 30.52 8.24 -7.22
N ASN A 564 29.41 7.54 -7.00
CA ASN A 564 28.59 7.00 -8.09
C ASN A 564 27.16 7.54 -8.13
N VAL A 565 26.82 8.56 -7.32
CA VAL A 565 25.42 9.00 -7.18
C VAL A 565 24.80 9.46 -8.51
N ALA A 566 25.55 10.18 -9.35
CA ALA A 566 25.03 10.71 -10.60
C ALA A 566 24.68 9.61 -11.61
N ASP A 567 25.48 8.55 -11.66
CA ASP A 567 25.31 7.46 -12.61
C ASP A 567 24.27 6.43 -12.16
N VAL A 568 24.35 6.03 -10.88
CA VAL A 568 23.48 4.96 -10.33
C VAL A 568 22.12 5.50 -9.90
N TYR A 569 22.06 6.74 -9.42
CA TYR A 569 20.85 7.35 -8.85
C TYR A 569 20.46 8.67 -9.54
N PRO A 570 20.28 8.70 -10.86
CA PRO A 570 20.09 9.94 -11.64
C PRO A 570 18.81 10.71 -11.23
N LYS A 571 17.89 10.08 -10.53
CA LYS A 571 16.63 10.69 -10.07
C LYS A 571 16.55 10.86 -8.54
N LEU A 572 17.69 10.75 -7.84
CA LEU A 572 17.73 10.95 -6.39
C LEU A 572 17.43 12.42 -6.05
N GLU A 573 16.67 12.63 -5.01
CA GLU A 573 16.37 13.95 -4.45
C GLU A 573 17.58 14.46 -3.64
N ALA A 574 17.89 15.77 -3.77
CA ALA A 574 19.03 16.38 -3.08
C ALA A 574 18.93 16.26 -1.55
N SER A 575 17.72 16.40 -1.00
CA SER A 575 17.46 16.24 0.43
C SER A 575 17.75 14.83 0.94
N ILE A 576 17.45 13.79 0.15
CA ILE A 576 17.77 12.40 0.48
C ILE A 576 19.27 12.16 0.46
N PHE A 577 19.96 12.65 -0.57
CA PHE A 577 21.43 12.55 -0.65
C PHE A 577 22.11 13.21 0.55
N ARG A 578 21.67 14.42 0.92
CA ARG A 578 22.15 15.14 2.12
C ARG A 578 21.91 14.34 3.40
N ALA A 579 20.73 13.79 3.57
CA ALA A 579 20.38 13.02 4.75
C ALA A 579 21.19 11.71 4.89
N LEU A 580 21.62 11.12 3.77
CA LEU A 580 22.47 9.92 3.76
C LEU A 580 23.95 10.21 4.05
N LEU A 581 24.42 11.44 3.82
CA LEU A 581 25.81 11.89 4.04
C LEU A 581 25.87 13.14 4.95
N PRO A 582 25.29 13.11 6.16
CA PRO A 582 25.18 14.29 7.00
C PRO A 582 26.51 14.68 7.66
N GLN A 583 27.42 13.72 7.83
CA GLN A 583 28.68 13.89 8.54
C GLN A 583 29.86 14.03 7.58
N PRO A 584 30.96 14.65 8.01
CA PRO A 584 32.23 14.67 7.26
C PRO A 584 32.71 13.24 6.96
N LEU A 585 33.11 12.98 5.71
CA LEU A 585 33.60 11.66 5.29
C LEU A 585 35.06 11.36 5.71
N GLY A 586 35.71 12.24 6.47
CA GLY A 586 37.08 12.02 6.93
C GLY A 586 38.11 11.92 5.79
N MET A 587 37.83 12.50 4.62
CA MET A 587 38.77 12.54 3.50
C MET A 587 40.01 13.37 3.85
N SER A 588 41.10 13.14 3.11
CA SER A 588 42.33 13.95 3.29
C SER A 588 42.05 15.46 3.20
N PRO A 589 42.67 16.30 4.05
CA PRO A 589 42.54 17.75 3.96
C PRO A 589 42.85 18.28 2.56
N LEU A 590 42.10 19.30 2.13
CA LEU A 590 42.37 19.92 0.83
C LEU A 590 43.75 20.65 0.87
N HIS A 591 44.48 20.47 -0.22
CA HIS A 591 45.70 21.22 -0.43
C HIS A 591 45.40 22.73 -0.47
N PRO A 592 46.26 23.61 0.10
CA PRO A 592 46.03 25.07 0.13
C PRO A 592 45.69 25.71 -1.22
N ALA A 593 46.32 25.24 -2.31
CA ALA A 593 45.96 25.71 -3.65
C ALA A 593 44.53 25.42 -4.07
N LYS A 594 43.94 24.28 -3.63
CA LYS A 594 42.52 23.95 -3.90
C LYS A 594 41.60 24.91 -3.11
N LEU A 595 41.93 25.20 -1.88
CA LEU A 595 41.18 26.17 -1.04
C LEU A 595 41.21 27.58 -1.67
N LEU A 596 42.37 28.03 -2.14
CA LEU A 596 42.49 29.31 -2.85
C LEU A 596 41.62 29.34 -4.12
N LEU A 597 41.54 28.24 -4.88
CA LEU A 597 40.70 28.17 -6.06
C LEU A 597 39.21 28.25 -5.71
N ILE A 598 38.78 27.66 -4.59
CA ILE A 598 37.39 27.73 -4.08
C ILE A 598 37.07 29.19 -3.67
N GLU A 599 37.96 29.83 -2.94
CA GLU A 599 37.84 31.24 -2.55
C GLU A 599 37.73 32.17 -3.77
N CYS A 600 38.65 32.02 -4.75
CA CYS A 600 38.59 32.76 -6.00
C CYS A 600 37.28 32.52 -6.76
N TYR A 601 36.75 31.29 -6.75
CA TYR A 601 35.44 30.98 -7.38
C TYR A 601 34.30 31.72 -6.69
N ALA A 602 34.29 31.72 -5.37
CA ALA A 602 33.30 32.46 -4.59
C ALA A 602 33.32 33.96 -4.93
N ASP A 603 34.49 34.52 -5.19
CA ASP A 603 34.68 35.94 -5.54
C ASP A 603 34.51 36.26 -7.03
N GLY A 604 34.14 35.28 -7.85
CA GLY A 604 33.84 35.52 -9.25
C GLY A 604 35.02 35.28 -10.22
N GLY A 605 36.17 34.82 -9.71
CA GLY A 605 37.39 34.66 -10.50
C GLY A 605 37.46 33.47 -11.42
N ASN A 606 37.15 32.29 -10.94
CA ASN A 606 37.34 31.04 -11.70
C ASN A 606 36.03 30.53 -12.35
N SER A 607 36.16 29.65 -13.35
CA SER A 607 35.01 28.94 -13.93
C SER A 607 34.59 27.79 -13.03
N TYR A 608 33.32 27.39 -13.11
CA TYR A 608 32.76 26.23 -12.42
C TYR A 608 33.54 24.94 -12.72
N GLU A 609 33.90 24.76 -14.00
CA GLU A 609 34.57 23.57 -14.49
C GLU A 609 35.97 23.38 -13.87
N SER A 610 36.63 24.47 -13.48
CA SER A 610 37.98 24.41 -12.86
C SER A 610 37.95 24.09 -11.37
N VAL A 611 36.82 24.23 -10.70
CA VAL A 611 36.72 24.07 -9.24
C VAL A 611 35.71 23.03 -8.77
N SER A 612 34.85 22.52 -9.64
CA SER A 612 33.74 21.63 -9.28
C SER A 612 34.19 20.40 -8.47
N ALA A 613 35.27 19.73 -8.86
CA ALA A 613 35.81 18.59 -8.11
C ALA A 613 36.31 18.96 -6.70
N TRP A 614 36.89 20.17 -6.57
CA TRP A 614 37.38 20.66 -5.27
C TRP A 614 36.22 21.11 -4.37
N LEU A 615 35.16 21.66 -4.93
CA LEU A 615 33.93 21.99 -4.22
C LEU A 615 33.26 20.71 -3.68
N GLN A 616 33.22 19.63 -4.48
CA GLN A 616 32.71 18.34 -4.01
C GLN A 616 33.52 17.82 -2.82
N GLN A 617 34.86 17.74 -2.97
CA GLN A 617 35.73 17.26 -1.89
C GLN A 617 35.62 18.14 -0.64
N TRP A 618 35.52 19.46 -0.81
CA TRP A 618 35.36 20.40 0.30
C TRP A 618 34.08 20.17 1.07
N LEU A 619 32.94 20.07 0.37
CA LEU A 619 31.64 19.81 0.99
C LEU A 619 31.57 18.45 1.68
N LEU A 620 32.16 17.41 1.09
CA LEU A 620 32.24 16.09 1.75
C LEU A 620 33.09 16.11 3.02
N ASN A 621 34.13 16.93 3.07
CA ASN A 621 34.91 17.12 4.29
C ASN A 621 34.20 17.93 5.37
N LEU A 622 33.23 18.78 5.00
CA LEU A 622 32.42 19.56 5.93
C LEU A 622 31.17 18.80 6.40
N GLY A 623 30.74 17.80 5.64
CA GLY A 623 29.41 17.18 5.74
C GLY A 623 28.37 17.99 4.95
N LEU A 624 27.42 17.31 4.35
CA LEU A 624 26.46 17.93 3.42
C LEU A 624 25.34 18.72 4.08
N ASN A 625 25.28 18.81 5.41
CA ASN A 625 24.26 19.59 6.12
C ASN A 625 24.31 21.10 5.79
N SER A 626 25.49 21.62 5.43
CA SER A 626 25.69 23.00 5.01
C SER A 626 25.38 23.26 3.53
N ALA A 627 25.30 22.21 2.72
CA ALA A 627 25.07 22.31 1.27
C ALA A 627 23.58 22.52 0.96
N SER A 628 23.24 23.46 0.09
CA SER A 628 21.90 23.67 -0.41
C SER A 628 21.48 22.57 -1.39
N ASP A 629 20.18 22.47 -1.69
CA ASP A 629 19.67 21.58 -2.73
C ASP A 629 20.23 21.91 -4.12
N LEU A 630 20.49 23.20 -4.39
CA LEU A 630 21.11 23.63 -5.63
C LEU A 630 22.56 23.12 -5.75
N MET A 631 23.36 23.28 -4.67
CA MET A 631 24.73 22.79 -4.62
C MET A 631 24.77 21.27 -4.85
N ILE A 632 23.94 20.53 -4.13
CA ILE A 632 23.88 19.06 -4.27
C ILE A 632 23.44 18.67 -5.67
N SER A 633 22.38 19.28 -6.20
CA SER A 633 21.85 18.98 -7.53
C SER A 633 22.90 19.24 -8.61
N LYS A 634 23.65 20.33 -8.50
CA LYS A 634 24.65 20.70 -9.51
C LYS A 634 25.95 19.93 -9.36
N LEU A 635 26.50 19.86 -8.13
CA LEU A 635 27.82 19.29 -7.88
C LEU A 635 27.80 17.75 -7.86
N PHE A 636 26.83 17.13 -7.19
CA PHE A 636 26.83 15.67 -6.95
C PHE A 636 25.89 14.93 -7.89
N LEU A 637 24.67 15.44 -8.13
CA LEU A 637 23.70 14.78 -9.02
C LEU A 637 23.91 15.13 -10.48
N ASN A 638 24.95 15.93 -10.79
CA ASN A 638 25.36 16.30 -12.15
C ASN A 638 24.24 16.86 -13.04
N ARG A 639 23.25 17.57 -12.43
CA ARG A 639 22.16 18.19 -13.18
C ARG A 639 22.71 19.26 -14.14
N SER A 640 22.14 19.34 -15.33
CA SER A 640 22.47 20.39 -16.28
C SER A 640 22.07 21.77 -15.74
N TRP A 641 22.71 22.83 -16.23
CA TRP A 641 22.36 24.21 -15.88
C TRP A 641 20.88 24.54 -16.13
N THR A 642 20.31 23.97 -17.20
CA THR A 642 18.91 24.15 -17.57
C THR A 642 17.98 23.45 -16.58
N GLU A 643 18.29 22.21 -16.19
CA GLU A 643 17.51 21.50 -15.18
C GLU A 643 17.53 22.22 -13.81
N CYS A 644 18.71 22.70 -13.39
CA CYS A 644 18.83 23.50 -12.17
C CYS A 644 18.02 24.81 -12.27
N ALA A 645 18.10 25.50 -13.39
CA ALA A 645 17.33 26.72 -13.61
C ALA A 645 15.82 26.46 -13.51
N GLN A 646 15.32 25.41 -14.12
CA GLN A 646 13.91 25.02 -14.07
C GLN A 646 13.49 24.58 -12.67
N GLN A 647 14.28 23.75 -12.01
CA GLN A 647 13.99 23.20 -10.69
C GLN A 647 13.91 24.28 -9.60
N PHE A 648 14.82 25.27 -9.66
CA PHE A 648 14.93 26.32 -8.64
C PHE A 648 14.29 27.64 -9.05
N GLY A 649 13.56 27.67 -10.19
CA GLY A 649 12.86 28.87 -10.65
C GLY A 649 13.76 30.03 -11.04
N LEU A 650 14.97 29.72 -11.53
CA LEU A 650 15.96 30.71 -11.92
C LEU A 650 15.89 30.99 -13.43
N PRO A 651 16.16 32.23 -13.89
CA PRO A 651 16.02 32.60 -15.31
C PRO A 651 16.94 31.85 -16.26
N GLY A 652 18.12 31.38 -15.82
CA GLY A 652 19.05 30.65 -16.65
C GLY A 652 20.41 30.38 -16.01
N ARG A 653 21.36 29.86 -16.81
CA ARG A 653 22.71 29.43 -16.35
C ARG A 653 23.42 30.49 -15.49
N ARG A 654 23.41 31.75 -15.94
CA ARG A 654 24.16 32.82 -15.25
C ARG A 654 23.66 33.03 -13.80
N GLN A 655 22.35 32.98 -13.60
CA GLN A 655 21.75 33.16 -12.27
C GLN A 655 21.98 31.93 -11.39
N VAL A 656 21.93 30.73 -11.96
CA VAL A 656 22.27 29.49 -11.22
C VAL A 656 23.72 29.53 -10.75
N GLU A 657 24.66 29.92 -11.62
CA GLU A 657 26.08 30.01 -11.28
C GLU A 657 26.35 31.10 -10.25
N GLN A 658 25.68 32.25 -10.36
CA GLN A 658 25.81 33.33 -9.37
C GLN A 658 25.30 32.86 -8.00
N GLN A 659 24.17 32.20 -7.93
CA GLN A 659 23.66 31.70 -6.67
C GLN A 659 24.61 30.64 -6.06
N LEU A 660 25.19 29.76 -6.86
CA LEU A 660 26.20 28.81 -6.38
C LEU A 660 27.42 29.54 -5.78
N ARG A 661 27.91 30.60 -6.41
CA ARG A 661 29.02 31.41 -5.88
C ARG A 661 28.66 32.06 -4.55
N ASP A 662 27.47 32.62 -4.46
CA ASP A 662 26.98 33.26 -3.24
C ASP A 662 26.84 32.27 -2.08
N GLU A 663 26.36 31.07 -2.34
CA GLU A 663 26.25 29.98 -1.36
C GLU A 663 27.63 29.48 -0.91
N VAL A 664 28.58 29.29 -1.83
CA VAL A 664 29.97 28.92 -1.51
C VAL A 664 30.59 30.01 -0.63
N ARG A 665 30.42 31.30 -0.98
CA ARG A 665 30.91 32.43 -0.20
C ARG A 665 30.32 32.45 1.22
N HIS A 666 29.04 32.17 1.35
CA HIS A 666 28.39 32.11 2.67
C HIS A 666 29.01 31.04 3.56
N ILE A 667 29.14 29.81 3.06
CA ILE A 667 29.76 28.70 3.80
C ILE A 667 31.23 29.06 4.14
N TRP A 668 31.97 29.65 3.17
CA TRP A 668 33.36 30.04 3.35
C TRP A 668 33.53 31.07 4.50
N ASN A 669 32.71 32.10 4.50
CA ASN A 669 32.72 33.13 5.54
C ASN A 669 32.33 32.56 6.91
N ASP A 670 31.32 31.71 6.98
CA ASP A 670 30.90 31.06 8.24
C ASP A 670 32.00 30.22 8.89
N LEU A 671 32.86 29.60 8.08
CA LEU A 671 34.02 28.85 8.57
C LEU A 671 35.17 29.74 9.06
N HIS A 672 35.38 30.90 8.43
CA HIS A 672 36.51 31.79 8.74
C HIS A 672 36.13 32.91 9.73
N CYS A 673 34.83 33.20 9.94
CA CYS A 673 34.36 34.12 10.97
C CYS A 673 34.27 33.51 12.37
N LYS A 674 34.46 32.20 12.52
CA LYS A 674 34.45 31.47 13.82
C LYS A 674 35.86 31.36 14.45
N HIS A 675 36.85 31.97 13.83
CA HIS A 675 38.22 32.15 14.38
C HIS A 675 38.53 33.63 14.47
#